data_9f6c6c35a95607eedfb45b4b5b1045ba
#
_entry.id   9f6c6c35a95607eedfb45b4b5b1045ba
#
_cell.length_a   1.000
_cell.length_b   1.000
_cell.length_c   1.000
_cell.angle_alpha   90.00
_cell.angle_beta   90.00
_cell.angle_gamma   90.00
#
_symmetry.space_group_name_H-M   'P 1'
#
loop_
_entity.id
_entity.type
_entity.pdbx_description
1 polymer ?
#
loop_
_entity_poly.entity_id
_entity_poly.type
_entity_poly.pdbx_seq_one_letter_code
_entity_poly.pdbx_strand_id
1 'polypeptide(L)'
;MSLRGRGLVLVCVCALVLSTGAVPAGAAQAAQGASAGQTVRIAGVVRDETNAIALPGVPVEVVETKEVAYTDVDGRYLLQVPPGKYTLKITLEGYQEKSVTVDAVGRTLTADVGLTMAKFAETVTVVAQAIDLQTSSAEAQLIERKQASVITDNIGAQEMKNNGDSDAAAAMTRVTGLSLVDNQYVFVRGLGERYSNTTLAGSVLPTTEPDKKVVPLDLFPTGLIDSVQVNKSYSPDRSAEFAGGLVQIVPIKLPSQPVLDFSYGVNFYSTATGKSIPLSPLGSRDAWGYDNGARALPDIFPERKIVRQGIYTPDVGFSASDITNFGRALENRWLPISKDGRPGQNWSATLGNRFGGKLGVVASITHSYKENFVEEDRGFFRIADAGVLENTSPYHILTGTQKAQLGIVGNVSYQFTPSQRINIENFYTHSGRDEGRFFQGINLDNQREYKNNRLQFVEEGLFANAVGGEHFFQNAANSRIDWRVNYARATRDEPDLRETLYERLSSLQGTPETTNPFTYADESQSGFRMFNELDDDTTDVSVNWAVFNTAGGRPTQYKFGVSYIDRSRDFRSRRFHFIPITTQKADAGNLLFDNRQGPEEIFVSSNIGTAFRFNEETRPTDAYAGDQTTASGYGMMDVAFAARTRLVVGARVENFDQTVTTQDPFGLFAREVQASNKNTDVFPSVNFVQGVGDNSNLRFSYSTTVNRPEFRELAEFEFTDVIGNRAVKGNSDLKRALIQNVDARWEMFTGGRSIIAASAFYKYFDKPIERVVIAAANPIATFQNSDNARNFGLELEAGHQFGTHFFFNANYTFVDSKITLLPEQLGVQTSAERPLAGQSKNLFNVSGEYFVSGFSARVLFNYFGDRISDVGANEAPDIIEQGRGTLDMVFSQRVRGLNIRLNLENLSDSEYLFTQTLTTDATQRLFKLGRTVSLSFGYNVF
;
A
#
# COMPACT_ATOMS: atom_id res chain seq x y z
N MET A 1 -27.26 3.51 21.15
CA MET A 1 -26.50 4.02 22.31
C MET A 1 -25.05 3.84 22.02
N SER A 2 -24.49 4.68 21.16
CA SER A 2 -23.12 4.58 20.68
C SER A 2 -22.21 5.55 21.41
N LEU A 3 -21.19 5.03 22.01
CA LEU A 3 -20.19 5.78 22.76
C LEU A 3 -19.31 6.60 21.82
N ARG A 4 -19.52 7.90 21.83
CA ARG A 4 -18.52 8.87 21.38
C ARG A 4 -17.32 8.81 22.34
N GLY A 5 -16.29 8.08 21.96
CA GLY A 5 -15.01 7.95 22.69
C GLY A 5 -13.81 8.10 21.79
N ARG A 6 -13.88 8.97 20.78
CA ARG A 6 -12.85 9.15 19.75
C ARG A 6 -11.88 10.29 20.10
N GLY A 7 -11.11 10.22 21.16
CA GLY A 7 -10.18 11.33 21.38
C GLY A 7 -9.16 11.23 22.51
N LEU A 8 -9.17 10.19 23.30
CA LEU A 8 -8.43 10.26 24.58
C LEU A 8 -7.16 9.40 24.69
N VAL A 9 -6.87 8.53 23.75
CA VAL A 9 -5.70 7.62 23.86
C VAL A 9 -4.42 8.19 23.23
N LEU A 10 -4.53 9.08 22.25
CA LEU A 10 -3.36 9.65 21.56
C LEU A 10 -2.67 10.78 22.34
N VAL A 11 -3.38 11.44 23.26
CA VAL A 11 -2.83 12.58 24.06
C VAL A 11 -1.92 12.11 25.19
N CYS A 12 -2.10 10.89 25.71
CA CYS A 12 -1.30 10.42 26.83
C CYS A 12 0.16 10.04 26.49
N VAL A 13 0.46 9.64 25.25
CA VAL A 13 1.83 9.28 24.89
C VAL A 13 2.69 10.52 24.59
N CYS A 14 2.11 11.55 24.01
CA CYS A 14 2.83 12.83 23.81
C CYS A 14 3.05 13.63 25.10
N ALA A 15 2.14 13.52 26.08
CA ALA A 15 2.25 14.26 27.35
C ALA A 15 3.35 13.70 28.28
N LEU A 16 3.71 12.43 28.15
CA LEU A 16 4.78 11.83 28.98
C LEU A 16 6.20 12.22 28.54
N VAL A 17 6.38 12.73 27.32
CA VAL A 17 7.69 13.17 26.81
C VAL A 17 7.97 14.64 27.12
N LEU A 18 6.94 15.44 27.39
CA LEU A 18 7.06 16.89 27.61
C LEU A 18 7.09 17.31 29.11
N SER A 19 6.91 16.38 30.06
CA SER A 19 6.79 16.73 31.49
C SER A 19 8.05 16.50 32.34
N THR A 20 9.22 16.25 31.77
CA THR A 20 10.47 16.12 32.52
C THR A 20 11.53 17.14 32.08
N GLY A 21 11.23 18.43 32.24
CA GLY A 21 12.17 19.48 31.88
C GLY A 21 12.05 20.74 32.70
N ALA A 22 12.08 20.66 34.02
CA ALA A 22 12.37 21.83 34.86
C ALA A 22 13.28 21.40 36.02
N VAL A 23 14.58 21.55 35.83
CA VAL A 23 15.56 21.51 36.93
C VAL A 23 15.97 22.94 37.24
N PRO A 24 15.86 23.40 38.49
CA PRO A 24 16.29 24.77 38.84
C PRO A 24 17.81 24.90 38.81
N ALA A 25 18.25 26.04 38.27
CA ALA A 25 19.63 26.44 38.25
C ALA A 25 20.09 26.80 39.69
N GLY A 26 21.09 26.08 40.16
CA GLY A 26 21.73 26.42 41.44
C GLY A 26 22.88 25.48 41.81
N ALA A 27 24.07 26.00 41.82
CA ALA A 27 25.33 25.46 42.33
C ALA A 27 26.22 24.70 41.34
N ALA A 28 27.00 25.46 40.57
CA ALA A 28 28.26 25.00 40.03
C ALA A 28 29.36 25.12 41.10
N GLN A 29 30.08 24.05 41.43
CA GLN A 29 31.54 24.04 41.51
C GLN A 29 32.09 22.67 41.82
N ALA A 30 33.04 22.28 40.99
CA ALA A 30 34.10 21.32 41.23
C ALA A 30 33.82 19.82 41.35
N ALA A 31 33.92 19.15 40.19
CA ALA A 31 34.73 17.92 40.08
C ALA A 31 35.16 17.79 38.61
N GLN A 32 36.42 18.07 38.32
CA GLN A 32 37.11 17.67 37.10
C GLN A 32 37.26 16.14 37.08
N GLY A 33 36.92 15.56 35.92
CA GLY A 33 37.49 14.30 35.53
C GLY A 33 36.54 13.12 35.43
N ALA A 34 35.79 13.05 34.34
CA ALA A 34 35.57 11.84 33.53
C ALA A 34 34.78 12.26 32.27
N SER A 35 35.47 12.35 31.17
CA SER A 35 34.83 12.41 29.83
C SER A 35 33.78 11.30 29.73
N ALA A 36 32.53 11.65 29.55
CA ALA A 36 31.52 10.69 29.15
C ALA A 36 31.96 10.10 27.79
N GLY A 37 32.57 8.91 27.83
CA GLY A 37 33.20 8.27 26.69
C GLY A 37 32.16 8.01 25.62
N GLN A 38 32.43 8.51 24.43
CA GLN A 38 31.76 8.04 23.22
C GLN A 38 31.82 6.53 23.18
N THR A 39 30.68 5.83 23.21
CA THR A 39 30.63 4.39 23.01
C THR A 39 30.55 4.08 21.53
N VAL A 40 31.37 3.17 21.07
CA VAL A 40 31.35 2.61 19.73
C VAL A 40 30.49 1.34 19.75
N ARG A 41 29.69 1.15 18.73
CA ARG A 41 28.89 -0.07 18.58
C ARG A 41 29.58 -1.04 17.65
N ILE A 42 29.62 -2.28 18.08
CA ILE A 42 30.08 -3.38 17.27
C ILE A 42 28.85 -4.22 16.95
N ALA A 43 28.42 -4.18 15.71
CA ALA A 43 27.32 -5.00 15.20
C ALA A 43 27.88 -6.01 14.21
N GLY A 44 27.27 -7.17 14.07
CA GLY A 44 27.68 -8.16 13.08
C GLY A 44 26.75 -9.35 13.04
N VAL A 45 27.05 -10.26 12.13
CA VAL A 45 26.33 -11.53 11.98
C VAL A 45 27.29 -12.68 12.17
N VAL A 46 26.91 -13.63 13.03
CA VAL A 46 27.65 -14.89 13.18
C VAL A 46 26.98 -15.94 12.29
N ARG A 47 27.80 -16.62 11.47
CA ARG A 47 27.36 -17.61 10.50
C ARG A 47 28.21 -18.85 10.54
N ASP A 48 27.65 -19.96 10.03
CA ASP A 48 28.44 -21.08 9.58
C ASP A 48 29.20 -20.69 8.31
N GLU A 49 30.54 -20.75 8.36
CA GLU A 49 31.40 -20.34 7.25
C GLU A 49 31.24 -21.25 6.02
N THR A 50 30.80 -22.50 6.23
CA THR A 50 30.64 -23.51 5.19
C THR A 50 29.33 -23.33 4.41
N ASN A 51 28.25 -22.85 5.05
CA ASN A 51 26.90 -22.87 4.50
C ASN A 51 26.24 -21.49 4.48
N ALA A 52 26.90 -20.44 4.96
CA ALA A 52 26.38 -19.09 5.13
C ALA A 52 25.08 -19.01 5.96
N ILE A 53 24.76 -20.05 6.75
CA ILE A 53 23.59 -20.07 7.64
C ILE A 53 23.89 -19.19 8.84
N ALA A 54 22.97 -18.32 9.18
CA ALA A 54 23.02 -17.52 10.39
C ALA A 54 22.99 -18.43 11.63
N LEU A 55 23.86 -18.16 12.58
CA LEU A 55 23.96 -18.93 13.82
C LEU A 55 23.37 -18.10 14.97
N PRO A 56 22.14 -18.37 15.39
CA PRO A 56 21.50 -17.67 16.48
C PRO A 56 21.96 -18.23 17.84
N GLY A 57 21.83 -17.39 18.88
CA GLY A 57 22.17 -17.76 20.24
C GLY A 57 23.67 -17.94 20.52
N VAL A 58 24.51 -17.50 19.59
CA VAL A 58 25.97 -17.56 19.77
C VAL A 58 26.43 -16.44 20.69
N PRO A 59 27.13 -16.73 21.80
CA PRO A 59 27.73 -15.70 22.62
C PRO A 59 28.93 -15.07 21.90
N VAL A 60 28.90 -13.75 21.81
CA VAL A 60 29.98 -12.90 21.31
C VAL A 60 30.52 -12.11 22.51
N GLU A 61 31.64 -12.51 23.06
CA GLU A 61 32.26 -11.90 24.22
C GLU A 61 33.35 -10.91 23.80
N VAL A 62 33.32 -9.72 24.36
CA VAL A 62 34.45 -8.77 24.27
C VAL A 62 35.45 -9.15 25.38
N VAL A 63 36.57 -9.69 25.02
CA VAL A 63 37.57 -10.23 25.98
C VAL A 63 38.02 -9.19 27.00
N GLU A 64 38.18 -7.94 26.58
CA GLU A 64 38.72 -6.85 27.40
C GLU A 64 37.70 -6.29 28.39
N THR A 65 36.41 -6.20 27.99
CA THR A 65 35.34 -5.64 28.84
C THR A 65 34.44 -6.66 29.51
N LYS A 66 34.58 -7.93 29.11
CA LYS A 66 33.70 -9.03 29.53
C LYS A 66 32.21 -8.84 29.17
N GLU A 67 31.92 -7.90 28.29
CA GLU A 67 30.56 -7.72 27.74
C GLU A 67 30.25 -8.86 26.79
N VAL A 68 29.05 -9.45 26.90
CA VAL A 68 28.61 -10.57 26.06
C VAL A 68 27.30 -10.19 25.40
N ALA A 69 27.23 -10.27 24.07
CA ALA A 69 26.00 -10.23 23.31
C ALA A 69 25.71 -11.62 22.73
N TYR A 70 24.41 -11.97 22.64
CA TYR A 70 23.99 -13.19 21.97
C TYR A 70 23.37 -12.84 20.62
N THR A 71 23.67 -13.67 19.62
CA THR A 71 23.10 -13.47 18.30
C THR A 71 21.59 -13.75 18.29
N ASP A 72 20.84 -12.92 17.56
CA ASP A 72 19.42 -13.13 17.29
C ASP A 72 19.19 -14.27 16.26
N VAL A 73 17.95 -14.49 15.80
CA VAL A 73 17.62 -15.55 14.83
C VAL A 73 18.31 -15.39 13.50
N ASP A 74 18.61 -14.16 13.13
CA ASP A 74 19.34 -13.84 11.91
C ASP A 74 20.86 -13.88 12.15
N GLY A 75 21.28 -14.40 13.32
CA GLY A 75 22.68 -14.47 13.72
C GLY A 75 23.30 -13.11 14.05
N ARG A 76 22.50 -12.04 14.18
CA ARG A 76 23.00 -10.67 14.41
C ARG A 76 23.30 -10.45 15.89
N TYR A 77 24.37 -9.74 16.17
CA TYR A 77 24.72 -9.29 17.53
C TYR A 77 25.03 -7.81 17.56
N LEU A 78 24.90 -7.21 18.73
CA LEU A 78 25.21 -5.81 18.98
C LEU A 78 25.90 -5.66 20.34
N LEU A 79 27.12 -5.12 20.32
CA LEU A 79 27.90 -4.78 21.51
C LEU A 79 28.13 -3.27 21.55
N GLN A 80 28.33 -2.71 22.78
CA GLN A 80 28.62 -1.30 22.95
C GLN A 80 29.88 -1.16 23.82
N VAL A 81 30.96 -0.66 23.23
CA VAL A 81 32.25 -0.53 23.89
C VAL A 81 32.80 0.88 23.77
N PRO A 82 33.62 1.40 24.69
CA PRO A 82 34.37 2.64 24.49
C PRO A 82 35.23 2.56 23.22
N PRO A 83 35.68 3.67 22.64
CA PRO A 83 36.65 3.64 21.54
C PRO A 83 37.93 2.91 21.96
N GLY A 84 38.39 1.95 21.16
CA GLY A 84 39.56 1.13 21.46
C GLY A 84 39.69 -0.10 20.59
N LYS A 85 40.75 -0.86 20.76
CA LYS A 85 40.92 -2.17 20.13
C LYS A 85 40.38 -3.24 21.03
N TYR A 86 39.53 -4.11 20.48
CA TYR A 86 38.89 -5.21 21.22
C TYR A 86 39.06 -6.54 20.52
N THR A 87 39.03 -7.59 21.28
CA THR A 87 39.00 -8.98 20.79
C THR A 87 37.60 -9.53 21.06
N LEU A 88 36.87 -9.81 20.03
CA LEU A 88 35.60 -10.53 20.10
C LEU A 88 35.90 -12.01 20.10
N LYS A 89 35.50 -12.71 21.17
CA LYS A 89 35.59 -14.14 21.30
C LYS A 89 34.21 -14.77 21.08
N ILE A 90 34.11 -15.64 20.09
CA ILE A 90 32.87 -16.29 19.69
C ILE A 90 33.03 -17.79 19.90
N THR A 91 32.15 -18.35 20.73
CA THR A 91 32.16 -19.78 21.07
C THR A 91 30.79 -20.38 20.83
N LEU A 92 30.74 -21.48 20.12
CA LEU A 92 29.52 -22.26 19.92
C LEU A 92 29.87 -23.74 19.98
N GLU A 93 29.12 -24.52 20.74
CA GLU A 93 29.33 -25.97 20.84
C GLU A 93 29.23 -26.64 19.47
N GLY A 94 30.24 -27.42 19.10
CA GLY A 94 30.35 -28.03 17.77
C GLY A 94 31.08 -27.18 16.71
N TYR A 95 31.43 -25.94 17.03
CA TYR A 95 32.24 -25.06 16.20
C TYR A 95 33.61 -24.78 16.84
N GLN A 96 34.58 -24.42 16.02
CA GLN A 96 35.86 -23.90 16.49
C GLN A 96 35.63 -22.51 17.11
N GLU A 97 36.23 -22.30 18.27
CA GLU A 97 36.32 -20.98 18.88
C GLU A 97 37.01 -20.02 17.90
N LYS A 98 36.38 -18.87 17.62
CA LYS A 98 36.95 -17.83 16.76
C LYS A 98 37.15 -16.55 17.53
N SER A 99 38.32 -15.96 17.39
CA SER A 99 38.62 -14.64 17.91
C SER A 99 38.84 -13.65 16.76
N VAL A 100 38.14 -12.51 16.83
CA VAL A 100 38.22 -11.46 15.83
C VAL A 100 38.65 -10.17 16.50
N THR A 101 39.77 -9.60 16.08
CA THR A 101 40.23 -8.32 16.60
C THR A 101 39.55 -7.20 15.82
N VAL A 102 38.93 -6.26 16.52
CA VAL A 102 38.20 -5.12 15.96
C VAL A 102 38.78 -3.83 16.50
N ASP A 103 38.91 -2.82 15.66
CA ASP A 103 39.32 -1.48 16.06
C ASP A 103 38.06 -0.60 16.12
N ALA A 104 37.53 -0.43 17.33
CA ALA A 104 36.33 0.34 17.58
C ALA A 104 36.63 1.84 17.52
N VAL A 105 36.78 2.37 16.32
CA VAL A 105 37.01 3.79 16.01
C VAL A 105 35.82 4.31 15.22
N GLY A 106 35.26 5.42 15.64
CA GLY A 106 34.07 5.99 15.01
C GLY A 106 32.78 5.69 15.76
N ARG A 107 31.63 5.61 15.08
CA ARG A 107 30.31 5.48 15.71
C ARG A 107 29.74 4.06 15.69
N THR A 108 30.00 3.30 14.64
CA THR A 108 29.53 1.92 14.50
C THR A 108 30.55 1.10 13.71
N LEU A 109 30.83 -0.11 14.16
CA LEU A 109 31.71 -1.05 13.53
C LEU A 109 30.91 -2.30 13.18
N THR A 110 31.04 -2.82 11.95
CA THR A 110 30.48 -4.10 11.56
C THR A 110 31.55 -5.18 11.57
N ALA A 111 31.28 -6.26 12.29
CA ALA A 111 32.17 -7.41 12.41
C ALA A 111 31.38 -8.69 12.18
N ASP A 112 31.27 -9.10 10.93
CA ASP A 112 30.66 -10.39 10.58
C ASP A 112 31.65 -11.53 10.85
N VAL A 113 31.15 -12.60 11.45
CA VAL A 113 31.99 -13.72 11.89
C VAL A 113 31.45 -15.02 11.30
N GLY A 114 32.27 -15.70 10.50
CA GLY A 114 32.02 -17.08 10.10
C GLY A 114 32.62 -18.05 11.11
N LEU A 115 31.84 -18.98 11.63
CA LEU A 115 32.34 -20.10 12.43
C LEU A 115 32.47 -21.34 11.59
N THR A 116 33.62 -22.05 11.78
CA THR A 116 33.88 -23.34 11.15
C THR A 116 33.63 -24.50 12.10
N MET A 117 33.08 -25.60 11.63
CA MET A 117 32.86 -26.79 12.47
C MET A 117 34.16 -27.39 12.98
N ALA A 118 34.14 -27.97 14.18
CA ALA A 118 35.31 -28.36 15.01
C ALA A 118 36.24 -29.45 14.44
N LYS A 119 36.19 -29.82 13.16
CA LYS A 119 37.02 -30.91 12.58
C LYS A 119 38.32 -30.45 11.91
N PHE A 120 38.60 -29.16 11.79
CA PHE A 120 39.87 -28.65 11.24
C PHE A 120 40.41 -27.50 12.09
N ALA A 121 41.48 -27.74 12.77
CA ALA A 121 42.15 -26.78 13.63
C ALA A 121 43.09 -25.88 12.82
N GLU A 122 42.68 -24.61 12.65
CA GLU A 122 43.63 -23.49 12.45
C GLU A 122 43.01 -22.23 13.06
N THR A 123 43.75 -21.55 13.90
CA THR A 123 43.34 -20.26 14.47
C THR A 123 43.57 -19.17 13.43
N VAL A 124 42.52 -18.74 12.78
CA VAL A 124 42.57 -17.64 11.83
C VAL A 124 42.22 -16.35 12.53
N THR A 125 43.17 -15.42 12.63
CA THR A 125 42.90 -14.06 13.11
C THR A 125 42.43 -13.24 11.93
N VAL A 126 41.16 -12.84 11.94
CA VAL A 126 40.57 -11.98 10.94
C VAL A 126 40.56 -10.56 11.43
N VAL A 127 41.13 -9.63 10.66
CA VAL A 127 40.99 -8.18 10.91
C VAL A 127 39.82 -7.68 10.13
N ALA A 128 38.74 -7.32 10.83
CA ALA A 128 37.55 -6.74 10.21
C ALA A 128 37.79 -5.26 9.92
N GLN A 129 37.49 -4.81 8.71
CA GLN A 129 37.42 -3.39 8.41
C GLN A 129 36.07 -2.83 8.86
N ALA A 130 36.12 -1.63 9.47
CA ALA A 130 34.91 -0.93 9.86
C ALA A 130 34.13 -0.49 8.64
N ILE A 131 32.89 -0.95 8.52
CA ILE A 131 31.92 -0.50 7.55
C ILE A 131 30.73 0.05 8.34
N ASP A 132 30.42 1.32 8.18
CA ASP A 132 29.27 1.96 8.83
C ASP A 132 27.99 1.59 8.06
N LEU A 133 27.40 0.43 8.36
CA LEU A 133 26.18 -0.05 7.76
C LEU A 133 24.98 0.33 8.64
N GLN A 134 24.20 1.32 8.19
CA GLN A 134 22.84 1.51 8.70
C GLN A 134 21.95 0.40 8.17
N THR A 135 21.05 -0.15 9.00
CA THR A 135 20.11 -1.23 8.60
C THR A 135 19.26 -0.88 7.37
N SER A 136 19.05 0.41 7.14
CA SER A 136 18.32 0.96 5.99
C SER A 136 19.19 1.19 4.74
N SER A 137 20.49 0.86 4.80
CA SER A 137 21.40 1.04 3.64
C SER A 137 21.20 -0.04 2.58
N ALA A 138 21.54 0.27 1.33
CA ALA A 138 21.43 -0.68 0.22
C ALA A 138 22.34 -1.91 0.44
N GLU A 139 23.52 -1.73 1.03
CA GLU A 139 24.43 -2.82 1.37
C GLU A 139 23.82 -3.76 2.43
N ALA A 140 23.20 -3.21 3.47
CA ALA A 140 22.52 -4.00 4.50
C ALA A 140 21.36 -4.81 3.90
N GLN A 141 20.58 -4.19 3.01
CA GLN A 141 19.49 -4.88 2.33
C GLN A 141 19.98 -6.01 1.40
N LEU A 142 21.10 -5.83 0.72
CA LEU A 142 21.71 -6.91 -0.08
C LEU A 142 22.26 -8.05 0.77
N ILE A 143 22.82 -7.75 1.94
CA ILE A 143 23.26 -8.77 2.90
C ILE A 143 22.06 -9.57 3.41
N GLU A 144 20.98 -8.90 3.78
CA GLU A 144 19.73 -9.54 4.22
C GLU A 144 19.17 -10.45 3.11
N ARG A 145 19.15 -9.98 1.87
CA ARG A 145 18.73 -10.73 0.69
C ARG A 145 19.62 -11.95 0.42
N LYS A 146 20.95 -11.83 0.55
CA LYS A 146 21.89 -12.94 0.40
C LYS A 146 21.62 -14.07 1.40
N GLN A 147 21.15 -13.73 2.62
CA GLN A 147 20.91 -14.65 3.72
C GLN A 147 19.50 -15.24 3.74
N ALA A 148 18.54 -14.58 3.09
CA ALA A 148 17.14 -14.99 3.10
C ALA A 148 17.01 -16.46 2.64
N SER A 149 16.09 -17.19 3.28
CA SER A 149 15.72 -18.56 2.86
C SER A 149 14.82 -18.58 1.65
N VAL A 150 14.17 -17.46 1.35
CA VAL A 150 13.22 -17.24 0.25
C VAL A 150 13.80 -16.26 -0.76
N ILE A 151 13.24 -16.23 -1.95
CA ILE A 151 13.55 -15.21 -2.95
C ILE A 151 12.87 -13.91 -2.51
N THR A 152 13.69 -12.88 -2.25
CA THR A 152 13.20 -11.57 -1.80
C THR A 152 13.96 -10.45 -2.49
N ASP A 153 13.28 -9.33 -2.72
CA ASP A 153 13.87 -8.07 -3.16
C ASP A 153 13.48 -6.98 -2.17
N ASN A 154 14.46 -6.19 -1.74
CA ASN A 154 14.30 -5.22 -0.66
C ASN A 154 14.72 -3.83 -1.11
N ILE A 155 14.08 -2.80 -0.59
CA ILE A 155 14.50 -1.41 -0.70
C ILE A 155 14.54 -0.76 0.68
N GLY A 156 15.66 -0.16 1.05
CA GLY A 156 15.82 0.51 2.35
C GLY A 156 15.46 2.00 2.31
N ALA A 157 15.15 2.56 3.48
CA ALA A 157 14.77 3.97 3.62
C ALA A 157 15.82 4.94 3.06
N GLN A 158 17.09 4.61 3.18
CA GLN A 158 18.16 5.47 2.64
C GLN A 158 18.08 5.52 1.11
N GLU A 159 17.81 4.41 0.46
CA GLU A 159 17.68 4.36 -1.00
C GLU A 159 16.40 5.07 -1.45
N MET A 160 15.27 4.85 -0.78
CA MET A 160 14.02 5.58 -1.03
C MET A 160 14.22 7.09 -0.94
N LYS A 161 14.86 7.56 0.14
CA LYS A 161 15.22 8.98 0.29
C LYS A 161 16.13 9.47 -0.83
N ASN A 162 17.13 8.70 -1.22
CA ASN A 162 18.06 9.08 -2.29
C ASN A 162 17.40 9.13 -3.66
N ASN A 163 16.39 8.30 -3.91
CA ASN A 163 15.56 8.33 -5.13
C ASN A 163 14.56 9.49 -5.15
N GLY A 164 14.29 10.10 -4.00
CA GLY A 164 13.26 11.12 -3.86
C GLY A 164 11.86 10.57 -3.68
N ASP A 165 11.72 9.26 -3.42
CA ASP A 165 10.42 8.60 -3.28
C ASP A 165 9.69 9.16 -2.04
N SER A 166 8.42 9.59 -2.22
CA SER A 166 7.59 10.21 -1.17
C SER A 166 6.99 9.18 -0.21
N ASP A 167 6.69 7.99 -0.72
CA ASP A 167 5.95 6.94 -0.06
C ASP A 167 6.39 5.55 -0.55
N ALA A 168 5.83 4.50 0.05
CA ALA A 168 6.15 3.14 -0.32
C ALA A 168 5.73 2.80 -1.77
N ALA A 169 4.64 3.39 -2.28
CA ALA A 169 4.20 3.15 -3.65
C ALA A 169 5.25 3.63 -4.66
N ALA A 170 5.72 4.86 -4.53
CA ALA A 170 6.78 5.41 -5.39
C ALA A 170 8.05 4.54 -5.34
N ALA A 171 8.46 4.09 -4.14
CA ALA A 171 9.63 3.24 -3.96
C ALA A 171 9.50 1.89 -4.67
N MET A 172 8.29 1.31 -4.72
CA MET A 172 8.07 -0.01 -5.34
C MET A 172 8.29 0.00 -6.85
N THR A 173 8.18 1.13 -7.53
CA THR A 173 8.48 1.22 -8.97
C THR A 173 9.93 0.86 -9.31
N ARG A 174 10.83 0.94 -8.32
CA ARG A 174 12.28 0.68 -8.49
C ARG A 174 12.66 -0.78 -8.26
N VAL A 175 11.77 -1.55 -7.64
CA VAL A 175 12.03 -2.96 -7.31
C VAL A 175 11.76 -3.84 -8.52
N THR A 176 12.62 -4.83 -8.76
CA THR A 176 12.52 -5.75 -9.90
C THR A 176 11.18 -6.47 -9.93
N GLY A 177 10.53 -6.53 -11.09
CA GLY A 177 9.28 -7.26 -11.29
C GLY A 177 8.04 -6.61 -10.70
N LEU A 178 8.13 -5.33 -10.33
CA LEU A 178 6.99 -4.58 -9.81
C LEU A 178 6.57 -3.46 -10.75
N SER A 179 5.26 -3.20 -10.79
CA SER A 179 4.67 -2.04 -11.45
C SER A 179 3.57 -1.45 -10.58
N LEU A 180 3.26 -0.18 -10.80
CA LEU A 180 2.15 0.51 -10.13
C LEU A 180 0.95 0.67 -11.06
N VAL A 181 -0.22 0.60 -10.45
CA VAL A 181 -1.49 1.00 -11.04
C VAL A 181 -2.09 2.10 -10.16
N ASP A 182 -2.64 3.14 -10.78
CA ASP A 182 -3.22 4.31 -10.12
C ASP A 182 -2.26 5.02 -9.13
N ASN A 183 -0.95 4.81 -9.27
CA ASN A 183 0.11 5.30 -8.39
C ASN A 183 -0.02 4.87 -6.91
N GLN A 184 -0.78 3.82 -6.61
CA GLN A 184 -1.09 3.35 -5.26
C GLN A 184 -0.94 1.85 -5.10
N TYR A 185 -1.29 1.07 -6.13
CA TYR A 185 -1.40 -0.38 -6.05
C TYR A 185 -0.25 -1.07 -6.74
N VAL A 186 0.41 -1.96 -6.03
CA VAL A 186 1.55 -2.70 -6.55
C VAL A 186 1.11 -4.02 -7.19
N PHE A 187 1.54 -4.22 -8.42
CA PHE A 187 1.46 -5.47 -9.14
C PHE A 187 2.81 -6.18 -9.06
N VAL A 188 2.82 -7.38 -8.53
CA VAL A 188 4.04 -8.17 -8.38
C VAL A 188 4.08 -9.24 -9.48
N ARG A 189 5.15 -9.23 -10.30
CA ARG A 189 5.31 -10.16 -11.42
C ARG A 189 4.15 -10.18 -12.40
N GLY A 190 3.59 -8.98 -12.63
CA GLY A 190 2.46 -8.77 -13.52
C GLY A 190 1.10 -9.26 -12.98
N LEU A 191 1.06 -9.81 -11.77
CA LEU A 191 -0.20 -10.20 -11.15
C LEU A 191 -0.86 -8.99 -10.50
N GLY A 192 -2.14 -8.80 -10.77
CA GLY A 192 -2.95 -7.70 -10.26
C GLY A 192 -2.95 -7.59 -8.73
N GLU A 193 -3.43 -6.46 -8.24
CA GLU A 193 -3.44 -6.13 -6.81
C GLU A 193 -4.08 -7.23 -5.96
N ARG A 194 -5.16 -7.86 -6.43
CA ARG A 194 -5.86 -8.92 -5.69
C ARG A 194 -4.99 -10.15 -5.41
N TYR A 195 -3.88 -10.33 -6.14
CA TYR A 195 -2.93 -11.43 -6.00
C TYR A 195 -1.71 -11.08 -5.15
N SER A 196 -1.63 -9.86 -4.63
CA SER A 196 -0.60 -9.38 -3.72
C SER A 196 -1.17 -9.22 -2.31
N ASN A 197 -0.33 -9.35 -1.30
CA ASN A 197 -0.72 -9.08 0.08
C ASN A 197 0.27 -8.10 0.71
N THR A 198 -0.21 -7.26 1.62
CA THR A 198 0.61 -6.27 2.33
C THR A 198 0.57 -6.53 3.83
N THR A 199 1.74 -6.51 4.45
CA THR A 199 1.88 -6.63 5.90
C THR A 199 2.67 -5.45 6.46
N LEU A 200 2.35 -5.04 7.68
CA LEU A 200 3.12 -4.08 8.46
C LEU A 200 3.79 -4.81 9.63
N ALA A 201 5.11 -4.75 9.68
CA ALA A 201 5.88 -5.45 10.69
C ALA A 201 5.56 -6.97 10.80
N GLY A 202 5.08 -7.58 9.71
CA GLY A 202 4.73 -9.01 9.63
C GLY A 202 3.28 -9.35 9.94
N SER A 203 2.43 -8.39 10.33
CA SER A 203 0.99 -8.58 10.56
C SER A 203 0.18 -8.12 9.37
N VAL A 204 -0.91 -8.83 9.06
CA VAL A 204 -1.83 -8.48 7.96
C VAL A 204 -2.54 -7.17 8.30
N LEU A 205 -2.70 -6.31 7.30
CA LEU A 205 -3.41 -5.05 7.43
C LEU A 205 -4.83 -5.12 6.87
N PRO A 206 -5.80 -4.46 7.51
CA PRO A 206 -7.07 -4.13 6.86
C PRO A 206 -6.87 -3.09 5.76
N THR A 207 -7.82 -2.95 4.85
CA THR A 207 -7.73 -1.98 3.75
C THR A 207 -8.78 -0.88 3.86
N THR A 208 -8.39 0.35 3.48
CA THR A 208 -9.29 1.49 3.34
C THR A 208 -10.11 1.44 2.05
N GLU A 209 -9.76 0.54 1.14
CA GLU A 209 -10.41 0.46 -0.17
C GLU A 209 -11.72 -0.33 -0.10
N PRO A 210 -12.83 0.25 -0.57
CA PRO A 210 -14.12 -0.42 -0.54
C PRO A 210 -14.25 -1.53 -1.59
N ASP A 211 -13.49 -1.44 -2.70
CA ASP A 211 -13.59 -2.30 -3.88
C ASP A 211 -12.33 -3.11 -4.18
N LYS A 212 -11.24 -2.94 -3.42
CA LYS A 212 -9.96 -3.63 -3.63
C LYS A 212 -9.50 -4.35 -2.38
N LYS A 213 -8.70 -5.39 -2.58
CA LYS A 213 -8.17 -6.22 -1.50
C LYS A 213 -6.95 -5.61 -0.82
N VAL A 214 -6.14 -4.88 -1.56
CA VAL A 214 -4.84 -4.38 -1.09
C VAL A 214 -4.94 -3.03 -0.40
N VAL A 215 -4.02 -2.81 0.52
CA VAL A 215 -3.82 -1.52 1.15
C VAL A 215 -3.10 -0.59 0.18
N PRO A 216 -3.58 0.64 -0.05
CA PRO A 216 -2.87 1.63 -0.85
C PRO A 216 -1.49 1.93 -0.25
N LEU A 217 -0.42 1.75 -1.02
CA LEU A 217 0.94 1.92 -0.51
C LEU A 217 1.36 3.39 -0.36
N ASP A 218 0.64 4.32 -0.94
CA ASP A 218 0.81 5.76 -0.72
C ASP A 218 0.36 6.23 0.67
N LEU A 219 -0.33 5.37 1.45
CA LEU A 219 -0.59 5.59 2.87
C LEU A 219 0.66 5.45 3.77
N PHE A 220 1.80 5.00 3.22
CA PHE A 220 3.03 4.78 3.97
C PHE A 220 4.12 5.75 3.54
N PRO A 221 4.20 6.96 4.12
CA PRO A 221 5.27 7.92 3.85
C PRO A 221 6.65 7.33 4.15
N THR A 222 7.64 7.57 3.28
CA THR A 222 9.01 7.06 3.45
C THR A 222 9.68 7.50 4.74
N GLY A 223 9.24 8.62 5.34
CA GLY A 223 9.70 9.09 6.65
C GLY A 223 9.30 8.20 7.83
N LEU A 224 8.38 7.22 7.64
CA LEU A 224 7.90 6.30 8.68
C LEU A 224 8.42 4.87 8.49
N ILE A 225 9.16 4.59 7.42
CA ILE A 225 9.55 3.25 6.98
C ILE A 225 11.07 3.07 7.11
N ASP A 226 11.53 1.92 7.58
CA ASP A 226 12.94 1.49 7.55
C ASP A 226 13.28 0.76 6.24
N SER A 227 12.39 -0.12 5.80
CA SER A 227 12.53 -0.84 4.53
C SER A 227 11.19 -1.38 4.04
N VAL A 228 11.13 -1.70 2.76
CA VAL A 228 10.07 -2.52 2.17
C VAL A 228 10.71 -3.77 1.58
N GLN A 229 10.18 -4.93 1.98
CA GLN A 229 10.65 -6.25 1.53
C GLN A 229 9.56 -6.89 0.68
N VAL A 230 9.93 -7.36 -0.50
CA VAL A 230 9.00 -8.05 -1.40
C VAL A 230 9.42 -9.52 -1.49
N ASN A 231 8.66 -10.37 -0.83
CA ASN A 231 8.90 -11.80 -0.84
C ASN A 231 8.23 -12.41 -2.06
N LYS A 232 8.99 -13.02 -2.92
CA LYS A 232 8.55 -13.58 -4.20
C LYS A 232 8.41 -15.10 -4.19
N SER A 233 8.97 -15.79 -3.18
CA SER A 233 8.70 -17.20 -2.90
C SER A 233 8.16 -17.39 -1.50
N TYR A 234 7.42 -18.47 -1.30
CA TYR A 234 6.66 -18.72 -0.06
C TYR A 234 7.48 -19.52 0.96
N SER A 235 7.19 -19.25 2.24
CA SER A 235 7.68 -20.01 3.40
C SER A 235 6.54 -20.24 4.40
N PRO A 236 6.45 -21.42 5.07
CA PRO A 236 5.32 -21.78 5.94
C PRO A 236 5.13 -20.91 7.18
N ASP A 237 6.13 -20.16 7.60
CA ASP A 237 6.05 -19.21 8.71
C ASP A 237 5.28 -17.91 8.37
N ARG A 238 4.75 -17.81 7.17
CA ARG A 238 3.93 -16.71 6.66
C ARG A 238 2.54 -17.19 6.25
N SER A 239 1.59 -16.29 6.14
CA SER A 239 0.26 -16.62 5.61
C SER A 239 0.39 -17.21 4.20
N ALA A 240 -0.42 -18.24 3.92
CA ALA A 240 -0.49 -18.88 2.61
C ALA A 240 -1.26 -18.05 1.57
N GLU A 241 -1.89 -16.98 1.98
CA GLU A 241 -2.55 -16.02 1.09
C GLU A 241 -1.51 -15.19 0.33
N PHE A 242 -0.91 -15.81 -0.67
CA PHE A 242 0.26 -15.38 -1.37
C PHE A 242 0.19 -15.85 -2.83
N ALA A 243 0.03 -14.96 -3.78
CA ALA A 243 -0.01 -15.32 -5.19
C ALA A 243 1.10 -14.65 -6.00
N GLY A 244 1.08 -13.34 -6.09
CA GLY A 244 2.12 -12.55 -6.78
C GLY A 244 3.36 -12.41 -5.92
N GLY A 245 3.18 -11.86 -4.74
CA GLY A 245 4.19 -11.60 -3.74
C GLY A 245 3.61 -11.05 -2.45
N LEU A 246 4.41 -11.08 -1.39
CA LEU A 246 4.10 -10.47 -0.11
C LEU A 246 4.94 -9.20 0.05
N VAL A 247 4.28 -8.06 0.11
CA VAL A 247 4.90 -6.76 0.39
C VAL A 247 4.91 -6.56 1.90
N GLN A 248 6.08 -6.57 2.50
CA GLN A 248 6.25 -6.37 3.93
C GLN A 248 6.83 -4.99 4.19
N ILE A 249 6.04 -4.11 4.78
CA ILE A 249 6.47 -2.79 5.22
C ILE A 249 7.06 -2.93 6.62
N VAL A 250 8.29 -2.47 6.76
CA VAL A 250 9.00 -2.48 8.04
C VAL A 250 9.05 -1.04 8.54
N PRO A 251 8.36 -0.70 9.66
CA PRO A 251 8.42 0.63 10.25
C PRO A 251 9.82 0.96 10.75
N ILE A 252 10.08 2.26 10.98
CA ILE A 252 11.35 2.73 11.55
C ILE A 252 11.70 1.94 12.79
N LYS A 253 12.84 1.27 12.74
CA LYS A 253 13.41 0.55 13.88
C LYS A 253 14.07 1.51 14.87
N LEU A 254 14.27 1.02 16.08
CA LEU A 254 14.99 1.78 17.11
C LEU A 254 16.37 2.16 16.61
N PRO A 255 16.71 3.44 16.62
CA PRO A 255 18.00 3.87 16.14
C PRO A 255 19.11 3.38 17.07
N SER A 256 20.23 3.09 16.48
CA SER A 256 21.44 2.69 17.18
C SER A 256 22.11 3.85 17.91
N GLN A 257 21.87 5.09 17.53
CA GLN A 257 22.39 6.35 18.08
C GLN A 257 21.25 7.35 18.28
N PRO A 258 21.41 8.36 19.12
CA PRO A 258 20.44 9.46 19.16
C PRO A 258 20.19 9.99 17.77
N VAL A 259 18.92 10.14 17.41
CA VAL A 259 18.48 10.70 16.12
C VAL A 259 17.57 11.87 16.41
N LEU A 260 17.81 12.97 15.74
CA LEU A 260 16.93 14.13 15.64
C LEU A 260 17.04 14.64 14.20
N ASP A 261 16.12 14.19 13.37
CA ASP A 261 16.01 14.55 11.97
C ASP A 261 14.80 15.46 11.77
N PHE A 262 14.96 16.50 11.00
CA PHE A 262 13.88 17.35 10.52
C PHE A 262 14.04 17.55 9.01
N SER A 263 12.93 17.49 8.28
CA SER A 263 12.91 17.83 6.85
C SER A 263 11.71 18.70 6.50
N TYR A 264 11.90 19.57 5.50
CA TYR A 264 10.85 20.39 4.91
C TYR A 264 11.07 20.46 3.40
N GLY A 265 10.00 20.34 2.62
CA GLY A 265 10.02 20.41 1.18
C GLY A 265 8.85 21.19 0.60
N VAL A 266 9.09 21.77 -0.57
CA VAL A 266 8.09 22.46 -1.39
C VAL A 266 8.07 21.83 -2.77
N ASN A 267 6.87 21.56 -3.30
CA ASN A 267 6.66 20.88 -4.58
C ASN A 267 5.87 21.78 -5.53
N PHE A 268 6.35 21.92 -6.75
CA PHE A 268 5.70 22.69 -7.81
C PHE A 268 5.22 21.73 -8.90
N TYR A 269 3.92 21.76 -9.18
CA TYR A 269 3.25 20.88 -10.15
C TYR A 269 2.95 21.65 -11.41
N SER A 270 3.45 21.23 -12.55
CA SER A 270 3.29 21.93 -13.83
C SER A 270 1.83 22.03 -14.30
N THR A 271 0.99 21.12 -13.84
CA THR A 271 -0.45 21.11 -14.17
C THR A 271 -1.30 21.95 -13.22
N ALA A 272 -0.88 22.16 -11.97
CA ALA A 272 -1.71 22.76 -10.92
C ALA A 272 -1.14 24.08 -10.37
N THR A 273 0.15 24.15 -10.02
CA THR A 273 0.69 25.30 -9.30
C THR A 273 0.58 26.60 -10.12
N GLY A 274 -0.10 27.58 -9.55
CA GLY A 274 -0.35 28.89 -10.19
C GLY A 274 -1.38 28.86 -11.33
N LYS A 275 -2.09 27.72 -11.50
CA LYS A 275 -3.19 27.61 -12.45
C LYS A 275 -4.52 27.56 -11.71
N SER A 276 -5.58 27.99 -12.39
CA SER A 276 -6.95 27.88 -11.88
C SER A 276 -7.39 26.45 -11.92
N ILE A 277 -7.70 25.86 -10.77
CA ILE A 277 -8.14 24.46 -10.62
C ILE A 277 -9.51 24.39 -9.93
N PRO A 278 -10.39 23.45 -10.32
CA PRO A 278 -11.68 23.25 -9.66
C PRO A 278 -11.46 22.49 -8.34
N LEU A 279 -11.90 23.05 -7.22
CA LEU A 279 -11.84 22.42 -5.90
C LEU A 279 -13.19 22.56 -5.20
N SER A 280 -13.42 21.74 -4.17
CA SER A 280 -14.60 21.90 -3.33
C SER A 280 -14.55 23.21 -2.53
N PRO A 281 -15.69 23.91 -2.39
CA PRO A 281 -15.76 25.12 -1.58
C PRO A 281 -15.79 24.88 -0.07
N LEU A 282 -15.93 23.63 0.35
CA LEU A 282 -16.17 23.23 1.74
C LEU A 282 -14.86 22.81 2.40
N GLY A 283 -14.84 22.88 3.73
CA GLY A 283 -13.79 22.29 4.57
C GLY A 283 -12.64 23.22 4.94
N SER A 284 -12.69 23.79 6.18
CA SER A 284 -11.60 24.59 6.73
C SER A 284 -10.39 23.76 7.19
N ARG A 285 -10.56 22.42 7.34
CA ARG A 285 -9.53 21.49 7.79
C ARG A 285 -9.00 20.56 6.70
N ASP A 286 -9.45 20.71 5.44
CA ASP A 286 -9.06 19.87 4.31
C ASP A 286 -7.54 19.88 4.08
N ALA A 287 -6.86 20.99 4.38
CA ALA A 287 -5.40 21.08 4.33
C ALA A 287 -4.66 20.16 5.34
N TRP A 288 -5.38 19.61 6.32
CA TRP A 288 -4.91 18.63 7.28
C TRP A 288 -5.46 17.23 7.01
N GLY A 289 -6.33 17.08 6.00
CA GLY A 289 -6.94 15.82 5.64
C GLY A 289 -8.19 15.44 6.45
N TYR A 290 -8.75 16.36 7.24
CA TYR A 290 -9.89 16.10 8.09
C TYR A 290 -11.12 16.89 7.66
N ASP A 291 -12.30 16.23 7.61
CA ASP A 291 -13.55 16.97 7.52
C ASP A 291 -13.80 17.74 8.83
N ASN A 292 -14.33 18.94 8.70
CA ASN A 292 -14.67 19.79 9.84
C ASN A 292 -16.14 19.65 10.30
N GLY A 293 -16.85 18.65 9.74
CA GLY A 293 -18.28 18.41 9.95
C GLY A 293 -19.19 19.17 8.97
N ALA A 294 -18.62 19.97 8.05
CA ALA A 294 -19.42 20.70 7.06
C ALA A 294 -20.08 19.74 6.03
N ARG A 295 -19.54 18.55 5.88
CA ARG A 295 -20.06 17.50 4.99
C ARG A 295 -20.84 16.42 5.75
N ALA A 296 -20.94 16.51 7.06
CA ALA A 296 -21.69 15.53 7.85
C ALA A 296 -23.18 15.55 7.53
N LEU A 297 -23.81 14.39 7.60
CA LEU A 297 -25.27 14.32 7.54
C LEU A 297 -25.88 15.07 8.74
N PRO A 298 -26.77 16.07 8.52
CA PRO A 298 -27.30 16.87 9.59
C PRO A 298 -28.02 16.04 10.67
N ASP A 299 -27.95 16.46 11.94
CA ASP A 299 -28.53 15.74 13.11
C ASP A 299 -30.03 15.50 13.02
N ILE A 300 -30.74 16.27 12.19
CA ILE A 300 -32.17 16.09 11.96
C ILE A 300 -32.52 14.80 11.21
N PHE A 301 -31.53 14.22 10.49
CA PHE A 301 -31.74 12.99 9.71
C PHE A 301 -31.92 11.81 10.67
N PRO A 302 -32.97 10.99 10.44
CA PRO A 302 -33.21 9.82 11.27
C PRO A 302 -32.19 8.71 10.96
N GLU A 303 -31.97 7.86 11.95
CA GLU A 303 -31.19 6.62 11.74
C GLU A 303 -31.92 5.59 10.84
N ARG A 304 -33.28 5.72 10.74
CA ARG A 304 -34.10 4.88 9.85
C ARG A 304 -34.25 5.51 8.47
N LYS A 305 -34.56 4.69 7.46
CA LYS A 305 -34.81 5.14 6.08
C LYS A 305 -35.95 6.18 6.04
N ILE A 306 -35.74 7.23 5.27
CA ILE A 306 -36.74 8.23 4.98
C ILE A 306 -37.71 7.69 3.93
N VAL A 307 -38.87 7.22 4.36
CA VAL A 307 -39.96 6.73 3.52
C VAL A 307 -41.15 7.64 3.68
N ARG A 308 -41.79 8.01 2.59
CA ARG A 308 -43.02 8.85 2.66
C ARG A 308 -44.14 8.06 3.30
N GLN A 309 -44.81 8.69 4.24
CA GLN A 309 -46.02 8.19 4.89
C GLN A 309 -47.11 7.86 3.86
N GLY A 310 -47.66 6.69 3.93
CA GLY A 310 -48.76 6.25 3.08
C GLY A 310 -50.10 6.74 3.59
N ILE A 311 -51.08 6.90 2.67
CA ILE A 311 -52.45 7.31 3.02
C ILE A 311 -53.09 6.28 3.95
N TYR A 312 -52.78 5.00 3.79
CA TYR A 312 -53.35 3.89 4.60
C TYR A 312 -52.43 3.44 5.74
N THR A 313 -51.22 4.00 5.83
CA THR A 313 -50.22 3.72 6.87
C THR A 313 -49.68 5.03 7.44
N PRO A 314 -50.54 5.84 8.10
CA PRO A 314 -50.12 7.16 8.56
C PRO A 314 -49.08 7.12 9.68
N ASP A 315 -48.95 6.00 10.40
CA ASP A 315 -47.97 5.83 11.47
C ASP A 315 -46.63 5.31 10.99
N VAL A 316 -46.52 5.00 9.68
CA VAL A 316 -45.29 4.48 9.07
C VAL A 316 -44.73 5.52 8.10
N GLY A 317 -43.45 5.91 8.31
CA GLY A 317 -42.78 6.89 7.44
C GLY A 317 -42.81 8.32 8.00
N PHE A 318 -42.54 9.27 7.11
CA PHE A 318 -42.45 10.71 7.44
C PHE A 318 -43.45 11.51 6.61
N SER A 319 -43.93 12.58 7.15
CA SER A 319 -44.83 13.50 6.45
C SER A 319 -44.08 14.17 5.28
N ALA A 320 -44.84 14.71 4.32
CA ALA A 320 -44.26 15.49 3.22
C ALA A 320 -43.49 16.72 3.73
N SER A 321 -43.93 17.29 4.85
CA SER A 321 -43.26 18.42 5.49
C SER A 321 -41.94 18.00 6.12
N ASP A 322 -41.87 16.83 6.80
CA ASP A 322 -40.65 16.34 7.42
C ASP A 322 -39.61 16.03 6.33
N ILE A 323 -40.03 15.35 5.26
CA ILE A 323 -39.13 15.02 4.11
C ILE A 323 -38.61 16.31 3.47
N THR A 324 -39.45 17.31 3.29
CA THR A 324 -39.01 18.61 2.79
C THR A 324 -38.00 19.27 3.74
N ASN A 325 -38.21 19.18 5.04
CA ASN A 325 -37.28 19.73 6.03
C ASN A 325 -35.93 19.00 6.04
N PHE A 326 -35.90 17.68 5.84
CA PHE A 326 -34.62 16.95 5.62
C PHE A 326 -33.87 17.48 4.40
N GLY A 327 -34.53 17.62 3.26
CA GLY A 327 -33.91 18.19 2.06
C GLY A 327 -33.38 19.62 2.26
N ARG A 328 -34.10 20.44 3.01
CA ARG A 328 -33.72 21.84 3.36
C ARG A 328 -32.54 21.93 4.33
N ALA A 329 -32.35 20.91 5.16
CA ALA A 329 -31.27 20.87 6.12
C ALA A 329 -29.91 20.59 5.50
N LEU A 330 -29.88 20.02 4.27
CA LEU A 330 -28.64 19.75 3.55
C LEU A 330 -28.04 21.04 3.01
N GLU A 331 -26.74 21.19 3.08
CA GLU A 331 -26.04 22.37 2.59
C GLU A 331 -26.17 22.52 1.07
N ASN A 332 -26.57 23.72 0.62
CA ASN A 332 -26.78 24.04 -0.80
C ASN A 332 -25.48 24.53 -1.45
N ARG A 333 -24.51 23.63 -1.62
CA ARG A 333 -23.24 23.82 -2.33
C ARG A 333 -23.03 22.67 -3.29
N TRP A 334 -22.94 22.94 -4.58
CA TRP A 334 -22.94 21.93 -5.62
C TRP A 334 -21.82 22.10 -6.65
N LEU A 335 -21.30 23.32 -6.77
CA LEU A 335 -20.33 23.66 -7.81
C LEU A 335 -18.91 23.67 -7.26
N PRO A 336 -17.94 23.08 -7.99
CA PRO A 336 -16.55 23.37 -7.74
C PRO A 336 -16.26 24.88 -7.86
N ILE A 337 -15.37 25.37 -7.03
CA ILE A 337 -14.87 26.75 -7.11
C ILE A 337 -13.48 26.73 -7.75
N SER A 338 -13.25 27.70 -8.64
CA SER A 338 -11.92 27.91 -9.20
C SER A 338 -11.00 28.58 -8.18
N LYS A 339 -9.89 27.96 -7.86
CA LYS A 339 -8.83 28.50 -7.01
C LYS A 339 -7.48 28.39 -7.72
N ASP A 340 -6.59 29.34 -7.46
CA ASP A 340 -5.22 29.20 -7.92
C ASP A 340 -4.52 28.10 -7.12
N GLY A 341 -3.99 27.10 -7.84
CA GLY A 341 -3.31 25.97 -7.25
C GLY A 341 -2.04 26.40 -6.51
N ARG A 342 -1.88 25.90 -5.29
CA ARG A 342 -0.75 26.22 -4.41
C ARG A 342 0.37 25.23 -4.58
N PRO A 343 1.63 25.61 -4.30
CA PRO A 343 2.72 24.66 -4.16
C PRO A 343 2.39 23.64 -3.07
N GLY A 344 2.71 22.38 -3.34
CA GLY A 344 2.66 21.33 -2.32
C GLY A 344 3.72 21.55 -1.24
N GLN A 345 3.48 21.02 -0.07
CA GLN A 345 4.40 21.10 1.08
C GLN A 345 4.48 19.75 1.77
N ASN A 346 5.65 19.41 2.23
CA ASN A 346 5.85 18.23 3.06
C ASN A 346 6.89 18.51 4.15
N TRP A 347 6.64 17.96 5.33
CA TRP A 347 7.60 18.03 6.42
C TRP A 347 7.61 16.74 7.23
N SER A 348 8.74 16.44 7.84
CA SER A 348 8.86 15.32 8.76
C SER A 348 9.78 15.67 9.92
N ALA A 349 9.51 15.06 11.08
CA ALA A 349 10.36 15.13 12.25
C ALA A 349 10.49 13.73 12.86
N THR A 350 11.72 13.29 13.08
CA THR A 350 12.02 11.99 13.70
C THR A 350 12.96 12.22 14.88
N LEU A 351 12.57 11.65 16.02
CA LEU A 351 13.39 11.62 17.22
C LEU A 351 13.52 10.18 17.71
N GLY A 352 14.70 9.84 18.21
CA GLY A 352 14.92 8.51 18.75
C GLY A 352 16.16 8.46 19.61
N ASN A 353 16.12 7.63 20.65
CA ASN A 353 17.26 7.43 21.53
C ASN A 353 17.16 6.09 22.27
N ARG A 354 18.29 5.67 22.82
CA ARG A 354 18.42 4.52 23.70
C ARG A 354 18.90 4.94 25.07
N PHE A 355 18.13 4.64 26.11
CA PHE A 355 18.40 5.04 27.48
C PHE A 355 18.90 3.84 28.31
N GLY A 356 20.03 4.00 28.98
CA GLY A 356 20.63 2.99 29.85
C GLY A 356 20.88 1.63 29.15
N GLY A 357 21.02 1.61 27.84
CA GLY A 357 21.19 0.38 27.05
C GLY A 357 19.95 -0.54 26.98
N LYS A 358 18.90 -0.26 27.76
CA LYS A 358 17.73 -1.13 27.92
C LYS A 358 16.46 -0.59 27.28
N LEU A 359 16.19 0.70 27.41
CA LEU A 359 14.98 1.33 26.88
C LEU A 359 15.32 2.06 25.59
N GLY A 360 14.73 1.62 24.49
CA GLY A 360 14.78 2.33 23.21
C GLY A 360 13.44 2.96 22.88
N VAL A 361 13.48 4.19 22.36
CA VAL A 361 12.28 4.92 21.93
C VAL A 361 12.58 5.57 20.57
N VAL A 362 11.63 5.48 19.64
CA VAL A 362 11.63 6.25 18.40
C VAL A 362 10.24 6.78 18.14
N ALA A 363 10.15 8.02 17.72
CA ALA A 363 8.92 8.64 17.26
C ALA A 363 9.20 9.43 15.98
N SER A 364 8.30 9.31 15.02
CA SER A 364 8.34 10.07 13.77
C SER A 364 6.96 10.59 13.43
N ILE A 365 6.91 11.81 12.91
CA ILE A 365 5.71 12.44 12.38
C ILE A 365 6.00 13.01 11.00
N THR A 366 5.06 12.82 10.09
CA THR A 366 5.13 13.35 8.72
C THR A 366 3.83 14.03 8.35
N HIS A 367 3.91 15.08 7.58
CA HIS A 367 2.74 15.70 6.95
C HIS A 367 3.08 16.05 5.51
N SER A 368 2.14 15.81 4.62
CA SER A 368 2.22 16.24 3.22
C SER A 368 0.92 16.87 2.77
N TYR A 369 1.03 17.84 1.87
CA TYR A 369 -0.07 18.53 1.22
C TYR A 369 0.25 18.69 -0.26
N LYS A 370 -0.66 18.30 -1.14
CA LYS A 370 -0.51 18.45 -2.59
C LYS A 370 -1.82 18.84 -3.27
N GLU A 371 -1.71 19.60 -4.35
CA GLU A 371 -2.80 19.92 -5.25
C GLU A 371 -2.45 19.43 -6.66
N ASN A 372 -3.39 18.79 -7.32
CA ASN A 372 -3.25 18.29 -8.69
C ASN A 372 -4.41 18.77 -9.56
N PHE A 373 -4.14 18.89 -10.86
CA PHE A 373 -5.14 19.12 -11.86
C PHE A 373 -4.91 18.18 -13.03
N VAL A 374 -5.98 17.51 -13.45
CA VAL A 374 -5.99 16.59 -14.58
C VAL A 374 -7.06 17.05 -15.57
N GLU A 375 -6.67 17.17 -16.81
CA GLU A 375 -7.51 17.35 -17.97
C GLU A 375 -7.51 16.04 -18.74
N GLU A 376 -8.69 15.42 -18.89
CA GLU A 376 -8.85 14.10 -19.48
C GLU A 376 -9.88 14.13 -20.61
N ASP A 377 -9.50 13.59 -21.76
CA ASP A 377 -10.44 13.20 -22.81
C ASP A 377 -10.80 11.73 -22.63
N ARG A 378 -12.11 11.43 -22.49
CA ARG A 378 -12.64 10.09 -22.31
C ARG A 378 -13.73 9.78 -23.34
N GLY A 379 -13.62 8.62 -24.00
CA GLY A 379 -14.62 8.11 -24.91
C GLY A 379 -15.16 6.74 -24.48
N PHE A 380 -16.43 6.48 -24.81
CA PHE A 380 -17.02 5.14 -24.70
C PHE A 380 -17.42 4.69 -26.10
N PHE A 381 -17.07 3.44 -26.41
CA PHE A 381 -17.19 2.96 -27.79
C PHE A 381 -18.09 1.73 -27.86
N ARG A 382 -18.83 1.64 -28.96
CA ARG A 382 -19.54 0.44 -29.38
C ARG A 382 -19.12 0.04 -30.79
N ILE A 383 -19.36 -1.19 -31.17
CA ILE A 383 -19.18 -1.65 -32.53
C ILE A 383 -20.41 -1.18 -33.34
N ALA A 384 -20.16 -0.33 -34.35
CA ALA A 384 -21.16 0.10 -35.32
C ALA A 384 -21.27 -0.89 -36.49
N ASP A 385 -22.28 -0.68 -37.36
CA ASP A 385 -22.38 -1.40 -38.63
C ASP A 385 -21.04 -1.30 -39.38
N ALA A 386 -20.60 -2.37 -40.00
CA ALA A 386 -19.31 -2.52 -40.67
C ALA A 386 -18.10 -2.81 -39.77
N GLY A 387 -18.29 -3.09 -38.51
CA GLY A 387 -17.19 -3.50 -37.61
C GLY A 387 -16.20 -2.37 -37.28
N VAL A 388 -16.68 -1.15 -37.13
CA VAL A 388 -15.88 0.02 -36.73
C VAL A 388 -16.28 0.43 -35.30
N LEU A 389 -15.32 0.86 -34.48
CA LEU A 389 -15.57 1.42 -33.17
C LEU A 389 -16.10 2.85 -33.31
N GLU A 390 -17.36 3.08 -32.91
CA GLU A 390 -18.00 4.40 -32.86
C GLU A 390 -17.93 4.94 -31.42
N ASN A 391 -17.42 6.18 -31.26
CA ASN A 391 -17.43 6.84 -29.95
C ASN A 391 -18.85 7.35 -29.65
N THR A 392 -19.53 6.67 -28.72
CA THR A 392 -20.91 7.02 -28.32
C THR A 392 -20.95 8.11 -27.27
N SER A 393 -19.86 8.33 -26.54
CA SER A 393 -19.84 9.29 -25.44
C SER A 393 -18.45 9.95 -25.29
N PRO A 394 -18.11 10.93 -26.18
CA PRO A 394 -16.91 11.74 -26.01
C PRO A 394 -17.11 12.77 -24.90
N TYR A 395 -16.34 12.62 -23.82
CA TYR A 395 -16.35 13.51 -22.65
C TYR A 395 -15.01 14.19 -22.47
N HIS A 396 -15.04 15.48 -22.14
CA HIS A 396 -13.91 16.26 -21.68
C HIS A 396 -14.06 16.54 -20.18
N ILE A 397 -13.10 16.10 -19.38
CA ILE A 397 -13.19 16.04 -17.92
C ILE A 397 -12.08 16.89 -17.32
N LEU A 398 -12.44 17.77 -16.41
CA LEU A 398 -11.51 18.60 -15.62
C LEU A 398 -11.63 18.18 -14.15
N THR A 399 -10.55 17.69 -13.58
CA THR A 399 -10.53 17.24 -12.19
C THR A 399 -9.44 17.96 -11.42
N GLY A 400 -9.82 18.72 -10.40
CA GLY A 400 -8.92 19.30 -9.42
C GLY A 400 -8.97 18.49 -8.14
N THR A 401 -7.82 18.16 -7.56
CA THR A 401 -7.74 17.44 -6.30
C THR A 401 -6.79 18.13 -5.33
N GLN A 402 -7.17 18.12 -4.06
CA GLN A 402 -6.34 18.49 -2.92
C GLN A 402 -6.20 17.27 -2.02
N LYS A 403 -4.98 16.82 -1.75
CA LYS A 403 -4.72 15.71 -0.84
C LYS A 403 -3.81 16.15 0.29
N ALA A 404 -4.21 15.87 1.53
CA ALA A 404 -3.37 16.04 2.70
C ALA A 404 -3.22 14.69 3.41
N GLN A 405 -2.04 14.45 3.98
CA GLN A 405 -1.75 13.21 4.68
C GLN A 405 -0.91 13.48 5.92
N LEU A 406 -1.29 12.88 7.03
CA LEU A 406 -0.59 12.88 8.31
C LEU A 406 -0.16 11.45 8.63
N GLY A 407 1.10 11.24 9.00
CA GLY A 407 1.63 9.96 9.43
C GLY A 407 2.35 10.06 10.76
N ILE A 408 2.18 9.08 11.63
CA ILE A 408 2.82 9.01 12.95
C ILE A 408 3.28 7.58 13.21
N VAL A 409 4.51 7.44 13.67
CA VAL A 409 5.06 6.19 14.21
C VAL A 409 5.60 6.45 15.60
N GLY A 410 5.33 5.51 16.52
CA GLY A 410 5.88 5.55 17.86
C GLY A 410 6.22 4.14 18.34
N ASN A 411 7.52 3.81 18.43
CA ASN A 411 7.98 2.49 18.81
C ASN A 411 8.80 2.56 20.10
N VAL A 412 8.53 1.62 21.00
CA VAL A 412 9.21 1.45 22.27
C VAL A 412 9.70 0.01 22.39
N SER A 413 10.96 -0.16 22.76
CA SER A 413 11.51 -1.48 23.04
C SER A 413 12.18 -1.47 24.40
N TYR A 414 11.89 -2.47 25.20
CA TYR A 414 12.52 -2.66 26.49
C TYR A 414 13.23 -4.01 26.56
N GLN A 415 14.53 -3.96 26.79
CA GLN A 415 15.39 -5.12 26.90
C GLN A 415 15.64 -5.43 28.39
N PHE A 416 14.93 -6.42 28.93
CA PHE A 416 15.09 -6.84 30.34
C PHE A 416 16.45 -7.43 30.59
N THR A 417 16.86 -8.34 29.68
CA THR A 417 18.18 -8.99 29.64
C THR A 417 18.67 -9.02 28.19
N PRO A 418 19.91 -9.33 27.91
CA PRO A 418 20.39 -9.48 26.52
C PRO A 418 19.56 -10.45 25.68
N SER A 419 18.92 -11.44 26.32
CA SER A 419 18.12 -12.49 25.66
C SER A 419 16.60 -12.28 25.75
N GLN A 420 16.10 -11.21 26.37
CA GLN A 420 14.68 -10.97 26.61
C GLN A 420 14.30 -9.56 26.24
N ARG A 421 13.40 -9.38 25.28
CA ARG A 421 12.96 -8.08 24.79
C ARG A 421 11.45 -8.05 24.58
N ILE A 422 10.84 -6.91 24.87
CA ILE A 422 9.46 -6.59 24.50
C ILE A 422 9.49 -5.34 23.64
N ASN A 423 8.68 -5.34 22.58
CA ASN A 423 8.50 -4.23 21.65
C ASN A 423 7.03 -3.81 21.65
N ILE A 424 6.79 -2.51 21.59
CA ILE A 424 5.49 -1.90 21.32
C ILE A 424 5.66 -1.04 20.08
N GLU A 425 4.89 -1.33 19.06
CA GLU A 425 4.96 -0.66 17.76
C GLU A 425 3.60 -0.03 17.47
N ASN A 426 3.61 1.27 17.19
CA ASN A 426 2.40 2.01 16.83
C ASN A 426 2.61 2.69 15.50
N PHE A 427 1.63 2.55 14.64
CA PHE A 427 1.58 3.19 13.34
C PHE A 427 0.21 3.83 13.15
N TYR A 428 0.19 5.06 12.72
CA TYR A 428 -1.02 5.78 12.34
C TYR A 428 -0.77 6.58 11.08
N THR A 429 -1.66 6.46 10.12
CA THR A 429 -1.72 7.36 8.96
C THR A 429 -3.15 7.78 8.72
N HIS A 430 -3.30 9.02 8.30
CA HIS A 430 -4.57 9.63 7.97
C HIS A 430 -4.42 10.45 6.70
N SER A 431 -5.35 10.31 5.77
CA SER A 431 -5.36 11.00 4.49
C SER A 431 -6.74 11.57 4.22
N GLY A 432 -6.81 12.80 3.74
CA GLY A 432 -8.02 13.39 3.20
C GLY A 432 -7.79 13.86 1.77
N ARG A 433 -8.70 13.49 0.88
CA ARG A 433 -8.71 13.90 -0.53
C ARG A 433 -10.01 14.64 -0.85
N ASP A 434 -9.87 15.90 -1.22
CA ASP A 434 -10.95 16.72 -1.75
C ASP A 434 -10.87 16.80 -3.28
N GLU A 435 -11.99 16.57 -3.98
CA GLU A 435 -12.07 16.55 -5.42
C GLU A 435 -13.21 17.46 -5.89
N GLY A 436 -12.89 18.37 -6.82
CA GLY A 436 -13.85 19.07 -7.63
C GLY A 436 -13.72 18.61 -9.08
N ARG A 437 -14.81 18.11 -9.68
CA ARG A 437 -14.83 17.61 -11.05
C ARG A 437 -15.91 18.28 -11.87
N PHE A 438 -15.55 18.61 -13.09
CA PHE A 438 -16.46 19.08 -14.12
C PHE A 438 -16.28 18.22 -15.36
N PHE A 439 -17.34 17.78 -16.00
CA PHE A 439 -17.25 17.24 -17.36
C PHE A 439 -18.33 17.77 -18.28
N GLN A 440 -18.01 17.81 -19.57
CA GLN A 440 -18.94 18.09 -20.65
C GLN A 440 -18.73 17.14 -21.82
N GLY A 441 -19.79 16.74 -22.47
CA GLY A 441 -19.73 15.96 -23.72
C GLY A 441 -21.07 15.39 -24.13
N ILE A 442 -21.06 14.68 -25.25
CA ILE A 442 -22.26 14.10 -25.86
C ILE A 442 -22.40 12.64 -25.38
N ASN A 443 -23.65 12.23 -25.20
CA ASN A 443 -24.04 10.82 -25.16
C ASN A 443 -24.98 10.58 -26.35
N LEU A 444 -24.48 9.86 -27.35
CA LEU A 444 -25.26 9.61 -28.61
C LEU A 444 -26.40 8.63 -28.35
N ASP A 445 -26.28 7.71 -27.44
CA ASP A 445 -27.32 6.72 -27.10
C ASP A 445 -28.56 7.43 -26.55
N ASN A 446 -28.35 8.46 -25.73
CA ASN A 446 -29.42 9.29 -25.17
C ASN A 446 -29.76 10.51 -26.06
N GLN A 447 -28.99 10.75 -27.11
CA GLN A 447 -29.08 11.96 -27.95
C GLN A 447 -29.02 13.27 -27.15
N ARG A 448 -28.15 13.29 -26.11
CA ARG A 448 -27.97 14.41 -25.23
C ARG A 448 -26.52 14.87 -25.20
N GLU A 449 -26.34 16.17 -25.00
CA GLU A 449 -25.09 16.76 -24.51
C GLU A 449 -25.24 17.03 -23.03
N TYR A 450 -24.26 16.61 -22.24
CA TYR A 450 -24.28 16.71 -20.79
C TYR A 450 -23.23 17.69 -20.26
N LYS A 451 -23.58 18.36 -19.15
CA LYS A 451 -22.66 19.03 -18.23
C LYS A 451 -22.85 18.44 -16.83
N ASN A 452 -21.77 18.02 -16.22
CA ASN A 452 -21.77 17.43 -14.89
C ASN A 452 -20.82 18.18 -13.94
N ASN A 453 -21.24 18.35 -12.72
CA ASN A 453 -20.37 18.80 -11.62
C ASN A 453 -20.41 17.75 -10.51
N ARG A 454 -19.23 17.44 -9.94
CA ARG A 454 -19.10 16.57 -8.77
C ARG A 454 -18.22 17.22 -7.73
N LEU A 455 -18.63 17.09 -6.46
CA LEU A 455 -17.82 17.36 -5.28
C LEU A 455 -17.71 16.08 -4.50
N GLN A 456 -16.49 15.69 -4.15
CA GLN A 456 -16.25 14.48 -3.35
C GLN A 456 -15.14 14.75 -2.34
N PHE A 457 -15.34 14.31 -1.13
CA PHE A 457 -14.31 14.25 -0.10
C PHE A 457 -14.18 12.82 0.39
N VAL A 458 -12.94 12.35 0.51
CA VAL A 458 -12.63 11.00 0.98
C VAL A 458 -11.64 11.13 2.11
N GLU A 459 -12.00 10.62 3.27
CA GLU A 459 -11.17 10.57 4.47
C GLU A 459 -10.80 9.12 4.75
N GLU A 460 -9.50 8.81 4.85
CA GLU A 460 -8.97 7.47 5.07
C GLU A 460 -8.06 7.46 6.28
N GLY A 461 -8.23 6.47 7.14
CA GLY A 461 -7.39 6.26 8.30
C GLY A 461 -6.89 4.83 8.39
N LEU A 462 -5.63 4.64 8.76
CA LEU A 462 -5.07 3.35 9.10
C LEU A 462 -4.32 3.46 10.43
N PHE A 463 -4.79 2.71 11.41
CA PHE A 463 -4.15 2.56 12.72
C PHE A 463 -3.69 1.11 12.89
N ALA A 464 -2.47 0.91 13.37
CA ALA A 464 -1.97 -0.41 13.74
C ALA A 464 -1.15 -0.31 15.02
N ASN A 465 -1.43 -1.21 15.95
CA ASN A 465 -0.73 -1.33 17.22
C ASN A 465 -0.30 -2.79 17.42
N ALA A 466 1.00 -3.02 17.60
CA ALA A 466 1.54 -4.33 17.85
C ALA A 466 2.33 -4.36 19.15
N VAL A 467 2.09 -5.38 19.95
CA VAL A 467 2.91 -5.73 21.11
C VAL A 467 3.54 -7.08 20.84
N GLY A 468 4.85 -7.18 20.95
CA GLY A 468 5.58 -8.42 20.71
C GLY A 468 6.70 -8.64 21.69
N GLY A 469 7.08 -9.90 21.86
CA GLY A 469 8.22 -10.27 22.69
C GLY A 469 9.10 -11.28 21.98
N GLU A 470 10.41 -11.16 22.25
CA GLU A 470 11.43 -12.08 21.78
C GLU A 470 12.19 -12.62 22.97
N HIS A 471 12.21 -13.94 23.13
CA HIS A 471 12.75 -14.63 24.28
C HIS A 471 13.66 -15.77 23.85
N PHE A 472 14.94 -15.65 24.14
CA PHE A 472 15.91 -16.70 23.87
C PHE A 472 16.25 -17.46 25.14
N PHE A 473 16.23 -18.79 25.07
CA PHE A 473 16.46 -19.72 26.18
C PHE A 473 17.61 -20.69 25.85
N GLN A 474 18.83 -20.35 26.28
CA GLN A 474 20.00 -21.16 26.01
C GLN A 474 19.90 -22.56 26.66
N ASN A 475 19.37 -22.63 27.89
CA ASN A 475 19.27 -23.87 28.66
C ASN A 475 18.10 -24.77 28.22
N ALA A 476 17.21 -24.29 27.36
CA ALA A 476 16.05 -25.03 26.83
C ALA A 476 16.26 -25.34 25.34
N ALA A 477 17.20 -26.22 25.04
CA ALA A 477 17.56 -26.67 23.69
C ALA A 477 17.93 -25.53 22.74
N ASN A 478 18.60 -24.47 23.22
CA ASN A 478 18.93 -23.27 22.45
C ASN A 478 17.71 -22.78 21.65
N SER A 479 16.63 -22.51 22.35
CA SER A 479 15.37 -22.17 21.68
C SER A 479 15.03 -20.69 21.79
N ARG A 480 14.28 -20.21 20.80
CA ARG A 480 13.70 -18.87 20.79
C ARG A 480 12.20 -18.99 20.68
N ILE A 481 11.51 -18.18 21.47
CA ILE A 481 10.09 -17.94 21.35
C ILE A 481 9.90 -16.47 20.97
N ASP A 482 9.19 -16.22 19.90
CA ASP A 482 8.67 -14.91 19.56
C ASP A 482 7.14 -14.96 19.47
N TRP A 483 6.52 -13.94 20.04
CA TRP A 483 5.08 -13.80 20.02
C TRP A 483 4.71 -12.36 19.67
N ARG A 484 3.52 -12.22 19.06
CA ARG A 484 2.97 -10.92 18.68
C ARG A 484 1.46 -10.92 18.83
N VAL A 485 0.94 -9.80 19.30
CA VAL A 485 -0.48 -9.45 19.27
C VAL A 485 -0.57 -8.12 18.54
N ASN A 486 -1.31 -8.09 17.46
CA ASN A 486 -1.52 -6.90 16.66
C ASN A 486 -3.02 -6.61 16.55
N TYR A 487 -3.39 -5.34 16.66
CA TYR A 487 -4.70 -4.82 16.30
C TYR A 487 -4.51 -3.72 15.27
N ALA A 488 -5.23 -3.81 14.16
CA ALA A 488 -5.22 -2.81 13.12
C ALA A 488 -6.66 -2.45 12.71
N ARG A 489 -6.89 -1.18 12.42
CA ARG A 489 -8.17 -0.66 11.95
C ARG A 489 -7.94 0.26 10.75
N ALA A 490 -8.67 -0.01 9.68
CA ALA A 490 -8.78 0.88 8.53
C ALA A 490 -10.18 1.51 8.51
N THR A 491 -10.25 2.80 8.25
CA THR A 491 -11.50 3.54 8.11
C THR A 491 -11.53 4.28 6.79
N ARG A 492 -12.69 4.37 6.16
CA ARG A 492 -12.94 5.26 5.03
C ARG A 492 -14.29 5.91 5.19
N ASP A 493 -14.31 7.22 5.21
CA ASP A 493 -15.51 8.03 5.24
C ASP A 493 -15.57 8.86 3.94
N GLU A 494 -16.69 8.79 3.24
CA GLU A 494 -17.01 9.65 2.08
C GLU A 494 -18.25 10.48 2.41
N PRO A 495 -18.07 11.54 3.19
CA PRO A 495 -19.20 12.38 3.56
C PRO A 495 -19.63 13.24 2.37
N ASP A 496 -20.89 13.05 1.98
CA ASP A 496 -21.59 13.96 1.09
C ASP A 496 -20.97 14.14 -0.30
N LEU A 497 -20.75 13.03 -1.02
CA LEU A 497 -20.54 13.10 -2.45
C LEU A 497 -21.75 13.77 -3.10
N ARG A 498 -21.55 14.82 -3.90
CA ARG A 498 -22.59 15.60 -4.56
C ARG A 498 -22.39 15.60 -6.05
N GLU A 499 -23.47 15.39 -6.79
CA GLU A 499 -23.43 15.39 -8.23
C GLU A 499 -24.65 16.08 -8.84
N THR A 500 -24.41 16.90 -9.87
CA THR A 500 -25.48 17.54 -10.66
C THR A 500 -25.21 17.34 -12.14
N LEU A 501 -26.29 17.07 -12.87
CA LEU A 501 -26.25 16.85 -14.31
C LEU A 501 -27.24 17.81 -15.00
N TYR A 502 -26.75 18.45 -16.03
CA TYR A 502 -27.55 19.26 -16.94
C TYR A 502 -27.47 18.69 -18.35
N GLU A 503 -28.52 18.77 -19.11
CA GLU A 503 -28.63 18.20 -20.45
C GLU A 503 -29.25 19.15 -21.46
N ARG A 504 -28.90 18.93 -22.74
CA ARG A 504 -29.61 19.50 -23.90
C ARG A 504 -29.54 18.49 -25.05
N LEU A 505 -30.33 18.74 -26.12
CA LEU A 505 -30.24 17.90 -27.31
C LEU A 505 -28.83 17.96 -27.91
N SER A 506 -28.27 16.81 -28.28
CA SER A 506 -26.95 16.73 -28.92
C SER A 506 -26.85 17.47 -30.24
N SER A 507 -27.97 17.61 -30.97
CA SER A 507 -28.08 18.42 -32.18
C SER A 507 -27.84 19.91 -31.97
N LEU A 508 -27.86 20.37 -30.71
CA LEU A 508 -27.60 21.76 -30.33
C LEU A 508 -26.14 22.00 -29.91
N GLN A 509 -25.28 20.98 -30.00
CA GLN A 509 -23.86 21.15 -29.69
C GLN A 509 -23.24 22.28 -30.53
N GLY A 510 -22.37 23.08 -29.90
CA GLY A 510 -21.75 24.25 -30.54
C GLY A 510 -22.64 25.47 -30.68
N THR A 511 -23.95 25.40 -30.36
CA THR A 511 -24.80 26.57 -30.30
C THR A 511 -24.58 27.35 -28.99
N PRO A 512 -24.78 28.69 -28.98
CA PRO A 512 -24.62 29.49 -27.77
C PRO A 512 -25.60 29.07 -26.66
N GLU A 513 -25.14 28.91 -25.45
CA GLU A 513 -26.00 28.57 -24.31
C GLU A 513 -26.98 29.67 -23.92
N THR A 514 -26.69 30.91 -24.30
CA THR A 514 -27.61 32.05 -24.13
C THR A 514 -28.91 31.90 -24.89
N THR A 515 -28.90 31.15 -26.01
CA THR A 515 -30.07 30.88 -26.84
C THR A 515 -30.58 29.44 -26.70
N ASN A 516 -29.70 28.50 -26.41
CA ASN A 516 -30.00 27.08 -26.29
C ASN A 516 -29.39 26.57 -24.98
N PRO A 517 -29.96 26.91 -23.82
CA PRO A 517 -29.39 26.53 -22.52
C PRO A 517 -29.50 25.03 -22.26
N PHE A 518 -28.62 24.52 -21.43
CA PHE A 518 -28.81 23.22 -20.81
C PHE A 518 -29.98 23.30 -19.83
N THR A 519 -30.67 22.21 -19.61
CA THR A 519 -31.71 22.07 -18.60
C THR A 519 -31.29 21.01 -17.57
N TYR A 520 -31.77 21.17 -16.35
CA TYR A 520 -31.53 20.18 -15.35
C TYR A 520 -32.02 18.79 -15.79
N ALA A 521 -31.13 17.79 -15.80
CA ALA A 521 -31.45 16.44 -16.21
C ALA A 521 -32.21 15.68 -15.10
N ASP A 522 -33.24 14.90 -15.53
CA ASP A 522 -34.00 14.02 -14.65
C ASP A 522 -33.37 12.61 -14.68
N GLU A 523 -32.14 12.54 -14.29
CA GLU A 523 -31.30 11.34 -14.27
C GLU A 523 -30.87 11.01 -12.82
N SER A 524 -30.60 9.73 -12.55
CA SER A 524 -30.26 9.27 -11.20
C SER A 524 -28.99 9.89 -10.60
N GLN A 525 -28.14 10.51 -11.43
CA GLN A 525 -26.93 11.19 -11.04
C GLN A 525 -27.12 12.72 -10.92
N SER A 526 -28.31 13.25 -11.16
CA SER A 526 -28.57 14.69 -11.07
C SER A 526 -29.25 15.06 -9.78
N GLY A 527 -28.65 15.97 -8.99
CA GLY A 527 -29.16 16.28 -7.65
C GLY A 527 -28.93 15.15 -6.65
N PHE A 528 -27.90 14.38 -6.90
CA PHE A 528 -27.53 13.18 -6.13
C PHE A 528 -26.59 13.53 -4.98
N ARG A 529 -26.83 12.89 -3.82
CA ARG A 529 -25.92 12.96 -2.68
C ARG A 529 -25.75 11.58 -2.05
N MET A 530 -24.51 11.25 -1.68
CA MET A 530 -24.20 9.94 -1.12
C MET A 530 -23.24 10.07 0.08
N PHE A 531 -23.48 9.25 1.07
CA PHE A 531 -22.66 9.15 2.28
C PHE A 531 -22.25 7.70 2.44
N ASN A 532 -20.95 7.43 2.42
CA ASN A 532 -20.38 6.09 2.60
C ASN A 532 -19.53 6.04 3.86
N GLU A 533 -19.61 4.94 4.58
CA GLU A 533 -18.78 4.64 5.74
C GLU A 533 -18.27 3.19 5.61
N LEU A 534 -16.96 3.00 5.86
CA LEU A 534 -16.32 1.70 5.92
C LEU A 534 -15.43 1.63 7.15
N ASP A 535 -15.63 0.58 7.94
CA ASP A 535 -14.76 0.17 9.05
C ASP A 535 -14.25 -1.26 8.76
N ASP A 536 -12.94 -1.48 8.86
CA ASP A 536 -12.30 -2.79 8.68
C ASP A 536 -11.32 -3.00 9.83
N ASP A 537 -11.61 -3.94 10.70
CA ASP A 537 -10.83 -4.26 11.90
C ASP A 537 -10.13 -5.60 11.72
N THR A 538 -8.87 -5.69 12.13
CA THR A 538 -8.09 -6.93 12.09
C THR A 538 -7.34 -7.13 13.41
N THR A 539 -7.51 -8.28 14.01
CA THR A 539 -6.71 -8.75 15.16
C THR A 539 -5.87 -9.96 14.71
N ASP A 540 -4.57 -9.91 14.92
CA ASP A 540 -3.61 -10.96 14.55
C ASP A 540 -2.79 -11.35 15.79
N VAL A 541 -2.86 -12.62 16.18
CA VAL A 541 -2.09 -13.18 17.29
C VAL A 541 -1.23 -14.31 16.75
N SER A 542 0.08 -14.26 17.03
CA SER A 542 1.01 -15.30 16.60
C SER A 542 2.03 -15.64 17.68
N VAL A 543 2.41 -16.92 17.71
CA VAL A 543 3.49 -17.44 18.54
C VAL A 543 4.34 -18.37 17.70
N ASN A 544 5.64 -18.12 17.67
CA ASN A 544 6.62 -18.92 16.97
C ASN A 544 7.65 -19.48 17.97
N TRP A 545 8.03 -20.71 17.77
CA TRP A 545 9.05 -21.38 18.53
C TRP A 545 10.11 -21.94 17.58
N ALA A 546 11.33 -21.47 17.71
CA ALA A 546 12.48 -21.95 16.96
C ALA A 546 13.44 -22.69 17.89
N VAL A 547 13.87 -23.87 17.48
CA VAL A 547 14.85 -24.70 18.18
C VAL A 547 16.08 -24.83 17.31
N PHE A 548 17.24 -24.51 17.88
CA PHE A 548 18.53 -24.58 17.19
C PHE A 548 19.29 -25.80 17.66
N ASN A 549 19.61 -26.69 16.74
CA ASN A 549 20.26 -27.96 17.04
C ASN A 549 21.28 -28.31 15.95
N THR A 550 22.04 -29.38 16.14
CA THR A 550 22.89 -29.96 15.12
C THR A 550 22.36 -31.36 14.77
N ALA A 551 21.86 -31.53 13.57
CA ALA A 551 21.47 -32.85 13.07
C ALA A 551 22.59 -33.43 12.21
N GLY A 552 23.15 -34.58 12.65
CA GLY A 552 24.29 -35.20 11.97
C GLY A 552 25.55 -34.32 11.94
N GLY A 553 25.75 -33.47 12.98
CA GLY A 553 26.85 -32.52 13.07
C GLY A 553 26.67 -31.27 12.19
N ARG A 554 25.47 -30.99 11.69
CA ARG A 554 25.16 -29.82 10.85
C ARG A 554 24.15 -28.90 11.51
N PRO A 555 24.30 -27.59 11.42
CA PRO A 555 23.34 -26.66 11.97
C PRO A 555 21.95 -26.91 11.37
N THR A 556 20.99 -27.03 12.25
CA THR A 556 19.59 -27.29 11.88
C THR A 556 18.69 -26.44 12.77
N GLN A 557 17.76 -25.73 12.17
CA GLN A 557 16.73 -25.00 12.85
C GLN A 557 15.38 -25.67 12.59
N TYR A 558 14.66 -25.97 13.65
CA TYR A 558 13.26 -26.38 13.60
C TYR A 558 12.41 -25.20 14.02
N LYS A 559 11.43 -24.82 13.20
CA LYS A 559 10.47 -23.76 13.50
C LYS A 559 9.06 -24.33 13.54
N PHE A 560 8.33 -23.96 14.57
CA PHE A 560 6.91 -24.27 14.74
C PHE A 560 6.19 -22.99 15.11
N GLY A 561 4.97 -22.85 14.69
CA GLY A 561 4.19 -21.70 15.10
C GLY A 561 2.71 -21.89 14.90
N VAL A 562 1.97 -21.06 15.59
CA VAL A 562 0.51 -20.96 15.50
C VAL A 562 0.14 -19.51 15.31
N SER A 563 -0.90 -19.25 14.54
CA SER A 563 -1.45 -17.92 14.43
C SER A 563 -2.98 -17.95 14.29
N TYR A 564 -3.61 -16.89 14.77
CA TYR A 564 -5.03 -16.67 14.66
C TYR A 564 -5.27 -15.23 14.20
N ILE A 565 -5.97 -15.09 13.09
CA ILE A 565 -6.36 -13.82 12.50
C ILE A 565 -7.88 -13.74 12.55
N ASP A 566 -8.39 -12.66 13.08
CA ASP A 566 -9.80 -12.29 13.12
C ASP A 566 -9.97 -10.94 12.42
N ARG A 567 -10.83 -10.89 11.42
CA ARG A 567 -11.09 -9.68 10.63
C ARG A 567 -12.58 -9.47 10.47
N SER A 568 -13.03 -8.26 10.72
CA SER A 568 -14.41 -7.84 10.50
C SER A 568 -14.46 -6.56 9.69
N ARG A 569 -15.42 -6.46 8.77
CA ARG A 569 -15.66 -5.27 7.97
C ARG A 569 -17.13 -4.93 7.94
N ASP A 570 -17.43 -3.66 8.18
CA ASP A 570 -18.74 -3.08 8.01
C ASP A 570 -18.69 -1.98 6.95
N PHE A 571 -19.60 -2.02 6.02
CA PHE A 571 -19.79 -0.99 5.01
C PHE A 571 -21.26 -0.61 4.93
N ARG A 572 -21.55 0.68 4.83
CA ARG A 572 -22.89 1.18 4.54
C ARG A 572 -22.86 2.44 3.69
N SER A 573 -23.92 2.60 2.90
CA SER A 573 -24.14 3.75 2.05
C SER A 573 -25.55 4.29 2.23
N ARG A 574 -25.71 5.62 2.27
CA ARG A 574 -27.00 6.29 2.17
C ARG A 574 -27.04 7.18 0.97
N ARG A 575 -28.11 7.13 0.20
CA ARG A 575 -28.29 7.81 -1.07
C ARG A 575 -29.51 8.71 -1.03
N PHE A 576 -29.31 9.96 -1.43
CA PHE A 576 -30.37 10.97 -1.47
C PHE A 576 -30.44 11.62 -2.84
N HIS A 577 -31.64 12.03 -3.23
CA HIS A 577 -31.88 12.59 -4.56
C HIS A 577 -32.89 13.73 -4.52
N PHE A 578 -32.58 14.83 -5.20
CA PHE A 578 -33.47 15.95 -5.48
C PHE A 578 -34.11 15.77 -6.86
N ILE A 579 -35.30 15.23 -6.90
CA ILE A 579 -36.03 14.88 -8.13
C ILE A 579 -36.93 16.03 -8.56
N PRO A 580 -36.88 16.50 -9.81
CA PRO A 580 -37.77 17.53 -10.29
C PRO A 580 -39.21 17.04 -10.30
N ILE A 581 -40.16 17.92 -9.91
CA ILE A 581 -41.56 17.63 -10.01
C ILE A 581 -41.97 17.81 -11.46
N THR A 582 -42.37 16.73 -12.15
CA THR A 582 -42.57 16.65 -13.61
C THR A 582 -43.56 17.66 -14.17
N THR A 583 -44.59 18.05 -13.42
CA THR A 583 -45.55 19.07 -13.82
C THR A 583 -44.92 20.47 -13.96
N GLN A 584 -43.85 20.75 -13.23
CA GLN A 584 -43.10 22.00 -13.30
C GLN A 584 -42.06 21.99 -14.45
N LYS A 585 -41.51 20.80 -14.78
CA LYS A 585 -40.55 20.64 -15.89
C LYS A 585 -41.22 20.78 -17.25
N ALA A 586 -42.54 20.49 -17.36
CA ALA A 586 -43.26 20.53 -18.62
C ALA A 586 -43.62 21.97 -19.09
N ASP A 587 -43.48 22.98 -18.24
CA ASP A 587 -43.76 24.37 -18.63
C ASP A 587 -42.59 24.91 -19.44
N ALA A 588 -42.78 25.01 -20.74
CA ALA A 588 -41.83 25.62 -21.66
C ALA A 588 -41.51 27.05 -21.21
N GLY A 589 -40.30 27.29 -20.76
CA GLY A 589 -39.82 28.57 -20.25
C GLY A 589 -39.69 28.67 -18.74
N ASN A 590 -39.88 27.56 -17.99
CA ASN A 590 -39.59 27.55 -16.56
C ASN A 590 -38.06 27.61 -16.31
N LEU A 591 -37.60 28.79 -15.94
CA LEU A 591 -36.19 29.12 -15.76
C LEU A 591 -35.52 28.34 -14.63
N LEU A 592 -36.29 27.68 -13.73
CA LEU A 592 -35.76 26.83 -12.63
C LEU A 592 -34.94 25.65 -13.15
N PHE A 593 -35.20 25.19 -14.36
CA PHE A 593 -34.49 24.04 -14.95
C PHE A 593 -33.43 24.43 -16.01
N ASP A 594 -33.25 25.73 -16.18
CA ASP A 594 -32.31 26.32 -17.12
C ASP A 594 -30.92 26.50 -16.39
N ASN A 595 -29.81 26.07 -16.97
CA ASN A 595 -28.50 26.21 -16.36
C ASN A 595 -28.01 27.66 -16.25
N ARG A 596 -28.76 28.62 -16.74
CA ARG A 596 -28.53 30.04 -16.45
C ARG A 596 -28.77 30.36 -14.96
N GLN A 597 -29.54 29.49 -14.28
CA GLN A 597 -29.66 29.43 -12.85
C GLN A 597 -28.86 28.20 -12.39
N GLY A 598 -27.70 28.38 -11.73
CA GLY A 598 -26.88 27.28 -11.26
C GLY A 598 -27.61 26.41 -10.22
N PRO A 599 -27.09 25.21 -9.90
CA PRO A 599 -27.73 24.31 -8.95
C PRO A 599 -27.92 24.95 -7.56
N GLU A 600 -27.05 25.85 -7.16
CA GLU A 600 -27.18 26.58 -5.88
C GLU A 600 -28.33 27.59 -5.89
N GLU A 601 -28.76 28.04 -7.07
CA GLU A 601 -29.89 28.95 -7.22
C GLU A 601 -31.22 28.19 -7.30
N ILE A 602 -31.22 26.97 -7.86
CA ILE A 602 -32.44 26.18 -8.00
C ILE A 602 -32.76 25.35 -6.73
N PHE A 603 -31.75 24.88 -5.98
CA PHE A 603 -31.95 24.12 -4.77
C PHE A 603 -32.09 24.99 -3.51
N VAL A 604 -32.61 26.18 -3.65
CA VAL A 604 -32.97 27.03 -2.51
C VAL A 604 -34.14 26.43 -1.72
N SER A 605 -34.19 26.71 -0.43
CA SER A 605 -35.20 26.16 0.48
C SER A 605 -36.66 26.33 0.02
N SER A 606 -36.99 27.41 -0.70
CA SER A 606 -38.33 27.64 -1.22
C SER A 606 -38.71 26.64 -2.33
N ASN A 607 -37.75 26.12 -3.08
CA ASN A 607 -37.99 25.21 -4.19
C ASN A 607 -38.04 23.74 -3.77
N ILE A 608 -37.49 23.42 -2.56
CA ILE A 608 -37.58 22.08 -2.01
C ILE A 608 -38.98 21.84 -1.41
N GLY A 609 -39.66 20.82 -1.97
CA GLY A 609 -41.04 20.49 -1.68
C GLY A 609 -42.06 21.13 -2.64
N THR A 610 -41.63 22.06 -3.54
CA THR A 610 -42.47 22.74 -4.51
C THR A 610 -42.03 22.45 -5.97
N ALA A 611 -40.78 22.66 -6.28
CA ALA A 611 -40.18 22.37 -7.59
C ALA A 611 -39.37 21.05 -7.58
N PHE A 612 -38.76 20.76 -6.48
CA PHE A 612 -37.99 19.51 -6.27
C PHE A 612 -38.51 18.70 -5.11
N ARG A 613 -38.67 17.42 -5.30
CA ARG A 613 -38.95 16.44 -4.26
C ARG A 613 -37.65 15.85 -3.76
N PHE A 614 -37.47 15.80 -2.45
CA PHE A 614 -36.37 15.11 -1.80
C PHE A 614 -36.76 13.66 -1.50
N ASN A 615 -35.90 12.70 -1.87
CA ASN A 615 -36.08 11.28 -1.64
C ASN A 615 -34.83 10.66 -1.06
N GLU A 616 -34.96 9.62 -0.25
CA GLU A 616 -33.89 8.68 0.06
C GLU A 616 -34.03 7.43 -0.82
N GLU A 617 -33.01 7.18 -1.63
CA GLU A 617 -32.96 6.08 -2.60
C GLU A 617 -31.99 4.96 -2.19
N THR A 618 -31.64 4.91 -0.92
CA THR A 618 -30.83 3.83 -0.35
C THR A 618 -31.44 2.47 -0.68
N ARG A 619 -30.63 1.59 -1.26
CA ARG A 619 -31.03 0.28 -1.74
C ARG A 619 -30.92 -0.77 -0.64
N PRO A 620 -31.66 -1.90 -0.72
CA PRO A 620 -31.52 -3.03 0.21
C PRO A 620 -30.15 -3.74 0.15
N THR A 621 -29.29 -3.37 -0.78
CA THR A 621 -27.94 -3.92 -0.96
C THR A 621 -26.86 -2.91 -0.62
N ASP A 622 -27.21 -1.73 -0.10
CA ASP A 622 -26.25 -0.64 0.16
C ASP A 622 -25.52 -0.79 1.52
N ALA A 623 -25.61 -1.95 2.15
CA ALA A 623 -24.76 -2.32 3.28
C ALA A 623 -24.31 -3.77 3.19
N TYR A 624 -23.13 -4.04 3.70
CA TYR A 624 -22.67 -5.41 3.95
C TYR A 624 -21.81 -5.47 5.22
N ALA A 625 -21.89 -6.61 5.90
CA ALA A 625 -21.00 -7.00 6.98
C ALA A 625 -20.20 -8.23 6.55
N GLY A 626 -18.93 -8.26 6.86
CA GLY A 626 -18.03 -9.36 6.55
C GLY A 626 -17.23 -9.77 7.77
N ASP A 627 -17.25 -11.07 8.09
CA ASP A 627 -16.45 -11.67 9.15
C ASP A 627 -15.53 -12.73 8.55
N GLN A 628 -14.28 -12.76 9.00
CA GLN A 628 -13.30 -13.73 8.54
C GLN A 628 -12.39 -14.16 9.69
N THR A 629 -12.24 -15.46 9.86
CA THR A 629 -11.27 -16.02 10.79
C THR A 629 -10.29 -16.95 10.06
N THR A 630 -9.02 -16.91 10.48
CA THR A 630 -8.00 -17.84 9.96
C THR A 630 -7.19 -18.38 11.14
N ALA A 631 -7.44 -19.64 11.50
CA ALA A 631 -6.62 -20.36 12.48
C ALA A 631 -5.57 -21.19 11.75
N SER A 632 -4.31 -21.12 12.15
CA SER A 632 -3.25 -21.80 11.43
C SER A 632 -2.14 -22.32 12.33
N GLY A 633 -1.48 -23.37 11.84
CA GLY A 633 -0.28 -23.92 12.43
C GLY A 633 0.71 -24.32 11.37
N TYR A 634 2.00 -24.18 11.66
CA TYR A 634 3.04 -24.61 10.74
C TYR A 634 4.19 -25.32 11.45
N GLY A 635 4.89 -26.17 10.69
CA GLY A 635 6.18 -26.73 11.06
C GLY A 635 7.13 -26.69 9.89
N MET A 636 8.37 -26.29 10.14
CA MET A 636 9.41 -26.25 9.11
C MET A 636 10.78 -26.59 9.70
N MET A 637 11.64 -27.11 8.84
CA MET A 637 13.03 -27.42 9.12
C MET A 637 13.92 -26.68 8.12
N ASP A 638 14.94 -26.04 8.65
CA ASP A 638 16.00 -25.37 7.90
C ASP A 638 17.32 -26.05 8.25
N VAL A 639 17.92 -26.71 7.27
CA VAL A 639 19.10 -27.56 7.47
C VAL A 639 20.20 -27.29 6.45
N ALA A 640 21.42 -27.19 6.96
CA ALA A 640 22.62 -27.28 6.14
C ALA A 640 22.82 -28.73 5.66
N PHE A 641 22.21 -29.09 4.54
CA PHE A 641 22.21 -30.46 4.01
C PHE A 641 23.61 -30.91 3.53
N ALA A 642 24.37 -30.01 2.92
CA ALA A 642 25.75 -30.23 2.49
C ALA A 642 26.58 -28.94 2.61
N ALA A 643 27.89 -29.00 2.36
CA ALA A 643 28.70 -27.80 2.26
C ALA A 643 28.07 -26.81 1.25
N ARG A 644 27.75 -25.58 1.68
CA ARG A 644 27.11 -24.53 0.89
C ARG A 644 25.72 -24.89 0.36
N THR A 645 25.08 -25.94 0.91
CA THR A 645 23.72 -26.35 0.52
C THR A 645 22.77 -26.22 1.71
N ARG A 646 21.73 -25.44 1.55
CA ARG A 646 20.69 -25.21 2.53
C ARG A 646 19.36 -25.70 1.99
N LEU A 647 18.62 -26.44 2.79
CA LEU A 647 17.27 -26.92 2.47
C LEU A 647 16.31 -26.45 3.55
N VAL A 648 15.27 -25.73 3.12
CA VAL A 648 14.17 -25.33 3.99
C VAL A 648 12.92 -26.06 3.52
N VAL A 649 12.33 -26.88 4.34
CA VAL A 649 11.14 -27.66 4.02
C VAL A 649 10.14 -27.57 5.17
N GLY A 650 8.86 -27.45 4.82
CA GLY A 650 7.81 -27.39 5.81
C GLY A 650 6.43 -27.35 5.20
N ALA A 651 5.44 -27.26 6.06
CA ALA A 651 4.06 -27.09 5.65
C ALA A 651 3.31 -26.25 6.68
N ARG A 652 2.31 -25.56 6.19
CA ARG A 652 1.32 -24.79 6.97
C ARG A 652 -0.05 -25.35 6.73
N VAL A 653 -0.85 -25.45 7.78
CA VAL A 653 -2.27 -25.78 7.71
C VAL A 653 -3.04 -24.54 8.10
N GLU A 654 -4.03 -24.17 7.30
CA GLU A 654 -4.94 -23.06 7.60
C GLU A 654 -6.38 -23.53 7.58
N ASN A 655 -7.09 -23.25 8.66
CA ASN A 655 -8.54 -23.35 8.75
C ASN A 655 -9.12 -21.96 8.58
N PHE A 656 -9.87 -21.78 7.51
CA PHE A 656 -10.41 -20.50 7.07
C PHE A 656 -11.93 -20.55 7.10
N ASP A 657 -12.54 -19.54 7.71
CA ASP A 657 -13.99 -19.34 7.75
C ASP A 657 -14.28 -17.87 7.41
N GLN A 658 -15.09 -17.63 6.38
CA GLN A 658 -15.47 -16.30 5.93
C GLN A 658 -16.98 -16.27 5.67
N THR A 659 -17.64 -15.25 6.17
CA THR A 659 -19.06 -14.97 5.91
C THR A 659 -19.20 -13.51 5.51
N VAL A 660 -19.95 -13.27 4.44
CA VAL A 660 -20.33 -11.91 4.00
C VAL A 660 -21.83 -11.86 3.88
N THR A 661 -22.45 -10.92 4.55
CA THR A 661 -23.90 -10.70 4.52
C THR A 661 -24.15 -9.33 3.89
N THR A 662 -24.75 -9.32 2.68
CA THR A 662 -25.28 -8.09 2.07
C THR A 662 -26.72 -7.89 2.58
N GLN A 663 -26.99 -6.74 3.14
CA GLN A 663 -28.22 -6.46 3.87
C GLN A 663 -28.74 -5.04 3.61
N ASP A 664 -30.02 -4.85 3.92
CA ASP A 664 -30.61 -3.50 3.96
C ASP A 664 -30.02 -2.72 5.14
N PRO A 665 -29.43 -1.52 4.91
CA PRO A 665 -28.87 -0.69 5.97
C PRO A 665 -29.83 -0.40 7.13
N PHE A 666 -31.14 -0.51 6.89
CA PHE A 666 -32.20 -0.18 7.85
C PHE A 666 -32.99 -1.40 8.35
N GLY A 667 -32.68 -2.59 7.87
CA GLY A 667 -33.39 -3.81 8.24
C GLY A 667 -34.88 -3.86 7.84
N LEU A 668 -35.30 -3.04 6.86
CA LEU A 668 -36.70 -2.98 6.41
C LEU A 668 -37.08 -4.15 5.51
N PHE A 669 -36.13 -4.71 4.81
CA PHE A 669 -36.32 -5.84 3.90
C PHE A 669 -35.56 -7.06 4.43
N ALA A 670 -36.28 -8.18 4.55
CA ALA A 670 -35.73 -9.44 5.05
C ALA A 670 -34.81 -10.16 4.04
N ARG A 671 -34.49 -9.53 2.88
CA ARG A 671 -33.62 -10.13 1.88
C ARG A 671 -32.16 -9.88 2.24
N GLU A 672 -31.59 -10.84 2.95
CA GLU A 672 -30.16 -10.92 3.14
C GLU A 672 -29.57 -11.89 2.10
N VAL A 673 -28.44 -11.48 1.48
CA VAL A 673 -27.66 -12.37 0.64
C VAL A 673 -26.39 -12.72 1.39
N GLN A 674 -26.25 -13.99 1.76
CA GLN A 674 -25.12 -14.47 2.51
C GLN A 674 -24.20 -15.32 1.61
N ALA A 675 -22.92 -14.96 1.58
CA ALA A 675 -21.84 -15.76 1.02
C ALA A 675 -21.07 -16.42 2.17
N SER A 676 -20.70 -17.70 2.03
CA SER A 676 -19.88 -18.39 3.04
C SER A 676 -18.81 -19.25 2.37
N ASN A 677 -17.58 -19.13 2.85
CA ASN A 677 -16.43 -19.91 2.42
C ASN A 677 -15.75 -20.54 3.63
N LYS A 678 -15.76 -21.88 3.72
CA LYS A 678 -15.09 -22.65 4.78
C LYS A 678 -14.13 -23.65 4.17
N ASN A 679 -12.86 -23.59 4.53
CA ASN A 679 -11.83 -24.41 3.95
C ASN A 679 -10.76 -24.77 4.98
N THR A 680 -10.26 -26.00 4.90
CA THR A 680 -9.02 -26.39 5.59
C THR A 680 -8.04 -26.87 4.55
N ASP A 681 -6.93 -26.15 4.42
CA ASP A 681 -5.94 -26.37 3.37
C ASP A 681 -4.56 -26.60 3.95
N VAL A 682 -3.75 -27.37 3.24
CA VAL A 682 -2.34 -27.63 3.57
C VAL A 682 -1.45 -27.03 2.50
N PHE A 683 -0.48 -26.25 2.92
CA PHE A 683 0.44 -25.50 2.05
C PHE A 683 1.88 -25.96 2.26
N PRO A 684 2.36 -26.96 1.51
CA PRO A 684 3.74 -27.39 1.52
C PRO A 684 4.65 -26.34 0.84
N SER A 685 5.88 -26.26 1.32
CA SER A 685 6.93 -25.44 0.72
C SER A 685 8.28 -26.11 0.86
N VAL A 686 9.06 -26.00 -0.21
CA VAL A 686 10.45 -26.45 -0.28
C VAL A 686 11.27 -25.33 -0.89
N ASN A 687 12.27 -24.84 -0.16
CA ASN A 687 13.24 -23.87 -0.64
C ASN A 687 14.65 -24.47 -0.54
N PHE A 688 15.36 -24.46 -1.63
CA PHE A 688 16.71 -25.01 -1.77
C PHE A 688 17.66 -23.90 -2.16
N VAL A 689 18.77 -23.77 -1.43
CA VAL A 689 19.80 -22.77 -1.71
C VAL A 689 21.14 -23.48 -1.83
N GLN A 690 21.81 -23.31 -2.96
CA GLN A 690 23.13 -23.81 -3.24
C GLN A 690 24.11 -22.67 -3.44
N GLY A 691 25.09 -22.53 -2.57
CA GLY A 691 26.21 -21.61 -2.76
C GLY A 691 27.13 -22.10 -3.88
N VAL A 692 27.39 -21.25 -4.84
CA VAL A 692 28.31 -21.50 -5.95
C VAL A 692 29.50 -20.56 -5.83
N GLY A 693 30.62 -21.06 -5.31
CA GLY A 693 31.71 -20.19 -4.87
C GLY A 693 31.33 -19.39 -3.62
N ASP A 694 32.02 -18.28 -3.36
CA ASP A 694 31.86 -17.51 -2.11
C ASP A 694 30.80 -16.39 -2.22
N ASN A 695 30.46 -16.00 -3.45
CA ASN A 695 29.64 -14.82 -3.71
C ASN A 695 28.40 -15.10 -4.56
N SER A 696 28.08 -16.34 -4.85
CA SER A 696 26.97 -16.68 -5.73
C SER A 696 26.07 -17.75 -5.14
N ASN A 697 24.76 -17.62 -5.31
CA ASN A 697 23.77 -18.59 -4.90
C ASN A 697 22.89 -19.03 -6.08
N LEU A 698 22.52 -20.30 -6.09
CA LEU A 698 21.41 -20.84 -6.87
C LEU A 698 20.28 -21.16 -5.89
N ARG A 699 19.08 -20.70 -6.19
CA ARG A 699 17.87 -20.94 -5.38
C ARG A 699 16.81 -21.63 -6.22
N PHE A 700 16.13 -22.60 -5.62
CA PHE A 700 14.96 -23.24 -6.19
C PHE A 700 13.86 -23.26 -5.13
N SER A 701 12.65 -22.95 -5.53
CA SER A 701 11.49 -22.96 -4.64
C SER A 701 10.32 -23.66 -5.31
N TYR A 702 9.63 -24.50 -4.54
CA TYR A 702 8.31 -25.02 -4.88
C TYR A 702 7.37 -24.79 -3.71
N SER A 703 6.18 -24.30 -3.98
CA SER A 703 5.17 -24.10 -2.93
C SER A 703 3.76 -24.13 -3.49
N THR A 704 2.82 -24.45 -2.61
CA THR A 704 1.40 -24.26 -2.84
C THR A 704 0.89 -23.12 -1.99
N THR A 705 0.08 -22.26 -2.57
CA THR A 705 -0.49 -21.06 -1.92
C THR A 705 -1.95 -20.87 -2.32
N VAL A 706 -2.63 -19.89 -1.76
CA VAL A 706 -4.05 -19.66 -1.98
C VAL A 706 -4.33 -18.19 -2.26
N ASN A 707 -5.35 -17.93 -3.07
CA ASN A 707 -5.97 -16.62 -3.18
C ASN A 707 -7.48 -16.75 -2.90
N ARG A 708 -7.96 -16.00 -1.92
CA ARG A 708 -9.33 -16.03 -1.40
C ARG A 708 -10.12 -14.84 -1.90
N PRO A 709 -11.46 -14.97 -2.04
CA PRO A 709 -12.32 -13.83 -2.33
C PRO A 709 -12.23 -12.77 -1.23
N GLU A 710 -12.31 -11.51 -1.61
CA GLU A 710 -12.40 -10.38 -0.69
C GLU A 710 -13.87 -10.10 -0.34
N PHE A 711 -14.14 -9.46 0.79
CA PHE A 711 -15.50 -9.14 1.23
C PHE A 711 -16.32 -8.44 0.16
N ARG A 712 -15.75 -7.45 -0.51
CA ARG A 712 -16.40 -6.67 -1.56
C ARG A 712 -16.71 -7.51 -2.82
N GLU A 713 -15.86 -8.47 -3.16
CA GLU A 713 -16.08 -9.37 -4.30
C GLU A 713 -17.26 -10.31 -4.06
N LEU A 714 -17.58 -10.61 -2.81
CA LEU A 714 -18.70 -11.43 -2.38
C LEU A 714 -20.00 -10.63 -2.16
N ALA A 715 -19.89 -9.34 -1.82
CA ALA A 715 -21.01 -8.48 -1.51
C ALA A 715 -21.77 -8.04 -2.78
N GLU A 716 -23.08 -8.20 -2.81
CA GLU A 716 -23.93 -7.81 -3.94
C GLU A 716 -24.20 -6.29 -4.07
N PHE A 717 -23.37 -5.47 -3.43
CA PHE A 717 -23.42 -4.02 -3.56
C PHE A 717 -23.01 -3.58 -4.98
N GLU A 718 -23.73 -2.63 -5.55
CA GLU A 718 -23.50 -2.11 -6.91
C GLU A 718 -22.98 -0.67 -6.87
N PHE A 719 -21.93 -0.39 -7.62
CA PHE A 719 -21.26 0.90 -7.71
C PHE A 719 -20.96 1.28 -9.17
N THR A 720 -21.06 2.57 -9.50
CA THR A 720 -20.69 3.15 -10.81
C THR A 720 -20.01 4.49 -10.59
N ASP A 721 -18.85 4.72 -11.20
CA ASP A 721 -18.06 5.95 -11.04
C ASP A 721 -18.49 7.09 -11.94
N VAL A 722 -18.68 6.84 -13.23
CA VAL A 722 -19.01 7.86 -14.26
C VAL A 722 -20.14 7.35 -15.16
N ILE A 723 -20.99 8.28 -15.67
CA ILE A 723 -22.00 7.94 -16.68
C ILE A 723 -21.32 7.30 -17.90
N GLY A 724 -21.81 6.14 -18.29
CA GLY A 724 -21.25 5.32 -19.37
C GLY A 724 -20.30 4.22 -18.88
N ASN A 725 -19.74 4.30 -17.68
CA ASN A 725 -19.02 3.19 -17.07
C ASN A 725 -19.95 2.05 -16.69
N ARG A 726 -19.41 0.81 -16.75
CA ARG A 726 -20.12 -0.37 -16.27
C ARG A 726 -20.21 -0.33 -14.75
N ALA A 727 -21.38 -0.64 -14.22
CA ALA A 727 -21.53 -0.90 -12.81
C ALA A 727 -20.73 -2.15 -12.42
N VAL A 728 -20.19 -2.18 -11.19
CA VAL A 728 -19.48 -3.31 -10.63
C VAL A 728 -20.30 -3.91 -9.51
N LYS A 729 -20.56 -5.22 -9.55
CA LYS A 729 -21.32 -5.96 -8.55
C LYS A 729 -20.51 -7.18 -8.09
N GLY A 730 -20.56 -7.51 -6.79
CA GLY A 730 -19.93 -8.71 -6.25
C GLY A 730 -20.70 -9.98 -6.64
N ASN A 731 -20.12 -11.13 -6.32
CA ASN A 731 -20.67 -12.46 -6.60
C ASN A 731 -20.50 -13.34 -5.36
N SER A 732 -21.63 -13.70 -4.75
CA SER A 732 -21.68 -14.54 -3.53
C SER A 732 -21.21 -15.97 -3.72
N ASP A 733 -21.08 -16.46 -4.97
CA ASP A 733 -20.70 -17.84 -5.30
C ASP A 733 -19.18 -18.05 -5.43
N LEU A 734 -18.39 -17.01 -5.31
CA LEU A 734 -16.92 -17.09 -5.44
C LEU A 734 -16.30 -18.08 -4.46
N LYS A 735 -15.33 -18.83 -4.98
CA LYS A 735 -14.50 -19.78 -4.22
C LYS A 735 -13.03 -19.39 -4.31
N ARG A 736 -12.22 -19.93 -3.38
CA ARG A 736 -10.77 -19.71 -3.40
C ARG A 736 -10.12 -20.27 -4.66
N ALA A 737 -9.02 -19.67 -5.08
CA ALA A 737 -8.10 -20.20 -6.07
C ALA A 737 -6.89 -20.84 -5.39
N LEU A 738 -6.48 -22.03 -5.84
CA LEU A 738 -5.23 -22.68 -5.39
C LEU A 738 -4.12 -22.39 -6.41
N ILE A 739 -2.90 -22.18 -5.92
CA ILE A 739 -1.79 -21.74 -6.75
C ILE A 739 -0.56 -22.61 -6.49
N GLN A 740 0.02 -23.14 -7.55
CA GLN A 740 1.31 -23.82 -7.52
C GLN A 740 2.37 -22.87 -8.04
N ASN A 741 3.46 -22.73 -7.28
CA ASN A 741 4.55 -21.82 -7.58
C ASN A 741 5.84 -22.60 -7.74
N VAL A 742 6.59 -22.32 -8.81
CA VAL A 742 7.94 -22.82 -9.07
C VAL A 742 8.84 -21.63 -9.37
N ASP A 743 9.93 -21.51 -8.67
CA ASP A 743 10.87 -20.41 -8.82
C ASP A 743 12.30 -20.96 -8.91
N ALA A 744 13.09 -20.36 -9.78
CA ALA A 744 14.54 -20.58 -9.87
C ALA A 744 15.25 -19.22 -9.96
N ARG A 745 16.34 -19.04 -9.20
CA ARG A 745 17.11 -17.80 -9.20
C ARG A 745 18.60 -18.10 -9.06
N TRP A 746 19.38 -17.50 -9.92
CA TRP A 746 20.82 -17.33 -9.73
C TRP A 746 21.10 -15.90 -9.34
N GLU A 747 21.98 -15.70 -8.36
CA GLU A 747 22.39 -14.39 -7.88
C GLU A 747 23.88 -14.41 -7.53
N MET A 748 24.57 -13.32 -7.84
CA MET A 748 25.98 -13.12 -7.56
C MET A 748 26.18 -11.74 -6.92
N PHE A 749 26.82 -11.73 -5.76
CA PHE A 749 27.12 -10.53 -4.97
C PHE A 749 28.60 -10.21 -5.12
N THR A 750 28.93 -9.10 -5.79
CA THR A 750 30.32 -8.75 -6.12
C THR A 750 30.93 -7.75 -5.14
N GLY A 751 30.23 -7.47 -4.03
CA GLY A 751 30.67 -6.59 -2.93
C GLY A 751 29.99 -5.21 -2.95
N GLY A 752 29.91 -4.56 -1.80
CA GLY A 752 29.20 -3.29 -1.63
C GLY A 752 27.75 -3.38 -2.10
N ARG A 753 27.33 -2.46 -2.95
CA ARG A 753 25.98 -2.37 -3.56
C ARG A 753 25.82 -3.20 -4.85
N SER A 754 26.80 -4.04 -5.18
CA SER A 754 26.84 -4.68 -6.51
C SER A 754 26.23 -6.08 -6.49
N ILE A 755 25.30 -6.33 -7.42
CA ILE A 755 24.59 -7.59 -7.61
C ILE A 755 24.35 -7.86 -9.09
N ILE A 756 24.40 -9.15 -9.48
CA ILE A 756 23.86 -9.63 -10.75
C ILE A 756 22.93 -10.79 -10.41
N ALA A 757 21.71 -10.77 -10.93
CA ALA A 757 20.76 -11.85 -10.69
C ALA A 757 19.92 -12.14 -11.93
N ALA A 758 19.53 -13.41 -12.07
CA ALA A 758 18.61 -13.89 -13.07
C ALA A 758 17.60 -14.84 -12.40
N SER A 759 16.32 -14.64 -12.63
CA SER A 759 15.26 -15.47 -12.09
C SER A 759 14.33 -15.93 -13.19
N ALA A 760 13.76 -17.13 -13.01
CA ALA A 760 12.64 -17.63 -13.77
C ALA A 760 11.56 -18.11 -12.81
N PHE A 761 10.28 -17.85 -13.13
CA PHE A 761 9.17 -18.31 -12.32
C PHE A 761 8.04 -18.86 -13.18
N TYR A 762 7.30 -19.79 -12.62
CA TYR A 762 6.08 -20.34 -13.20
C TYR A 762 5.02 -20.49 -12.12
N LYS A 763 3.80 -20.01 -12.39
CA LYS A 763 2.65 -20.13 -11.51
C LYS A 763 1.48 -20.73 -12.27
N TYR A 764 0.84 -21.72 -11.67
CA TYR A 764 -0.41 -22.31 -12.16
C TYR A 764 -1.52 -22.05 -11.17
N PHE A 765 -2.63 -21.52 -11.65
CA PHE A 765 -3.81 -21.15 -10.87
C PHE A 765 -4.95 -22.12 -11.21
N ASP A 766 -5.46 -22.78 -10.20
CA ASP A 766 -6.71 -23.53 -10.27
C ASP A 766 -7.85 -22.62 -9.82
N LYS A 767 -8.82 -22.40 -10.68
CA LYS A 767 -10.00 -21.53 -10.48
C LYS A 767 -9.65 -20.10 -10.06
N PRO A 768 -8.80 -19.37 -10.82
CA PRO A 768 -8.51 -17.99 -10.53
C PRO A 768 -9.78 -17.16 -10.53
N ILE A 769 -9.82 -16.13 -9.66
CA ILE A 769 -10.91 -15.16 -9.62
C ILE A 769 -10.56 -14.04 -10.59
N GLU A 770 -11.48 -13.75 -11.52
CA GLU A 770 -11.30 -12.72 -12.52
C GLU A 770 -12.52 -11.80 -12.63
N ARG A 771 -12.24 -10.56 -13.01
CA ARG A 771 -13.27 -9.61 -13.39
C ARG A 771 -13.80 -9.98 -14.77
N VAL A 772 -15.11 -10.15 -14.88
CA VAL A 772 -15.81 -10.52 -16.09
C VAL A 772 -17.01 -9.59 -16.30
N VAL A 773 -17.57 -9.58 -17.50
CA VAL A 773 -18.79 -8.84 -17.81
C VAL A 773 -19.94 -9.83 -17.98
N ILE A 774 -21.07 -9.55 -17.34
CA ILE A 774 -22.29 -10.34 -17.48
C ILE A 774 -23.33 -9.61 -18.30
N ALA A 775 -24.17 -10.37 -19.02
CA ALA A 775 -25.26 -9.85 -19.82
C ALA A 775 -26.34 -9.21 -18.94
N ALA A 776 -26.62 -7.96 -19.17
CA ALA A 776 -27.72 -7.20 -18.61
C ALA A 776 -28.17 -6.16 -19.64
N ALA A 777 -29.27 -5.47 -19.40
CA ALA A 777 -29.70 -4.36 -20.25
C ALA A 777 -28.56 -3.32 -20.42
N ASN A 778 -27.84 -3.03 -19.32
CA ASN A 778 -26.52 -2.41 -19.31
C ASN A 778 -25.53 -3.46 -18.81
N PRO A 779 -24.50 -3.85 -19.56
CA PRO A 779 -23.54 -4.85 -19.14
C PRO A 779 -22.89 -4.48 -17.80
N ILE A 780 -22.88 -5.43 -16.84
CA ILE A 780 -22.39 -5.26 -15.49
C ILE A 780 -21.06 -5.99 -15.36
N ALA A 781 -20.05 -5.37 -14.80
CA ALA A 781 -18.82 -6.03 -14.39
C ALA A 781 -19.05 -6.79 -13.06
N THR A 782 -18.54 -8.02 -12.97
CA THR A 782 -18.60 -8.84 -11.77
C THR A 782 -17.33 -9.67 -11.64
N PHE A 783 -17.26 -10.52 -10.62
CA PHE A 783 -16.16 -11.42 -10.37
C PHE A 783 -16.62 -12.87 -10.53
N GLN A 784 -15.80 -13.71 -11.13
CA GLN A 784 -16.10 -15.15 -11.27
C GLN A 784 -14.82 -15.97 -11.20
N ASN A 785 -14.94 -17.22 -10.74
CA ASN A 785 -13.85 -18.18 -10.88
C ASN A 785 -13.77 -18.64 -12.33
N SER A 786 -12.64 -18.44 -12.98
CA SER A 786 -12.33 -18.95 -14.32
C SER A 786 -11.81 -20.40 -14.23
N ASP A 787 -11.59 -21.06 -15.36
CA ASP A 787 -11.12 -22.44 -15.38
C ASP A 787 -9.71 -22.55 -14.79
N ASN A 788 -8.74 -21.95 -15.45
CA ASN A 788 -7.35 -21.92 -15.01
C ASN A 788 -6.60 -20.69 -15.53
N ALA A 789 -5.46 -20.41 -14.90
CA ALA A 789 -4.51 -19.46 -15.45
C ALA A 789 -3.08 -19.94 -15.25
N ARG A 790 -2.19 -19.46 -16.10
CA ARG A 790 -0.75 -19.65 -15.96
C ARG A 790 -0.04 -18.32 -16.08
N ASN A 791 1.07 -18.18 -15.36
CA ASN A 791 1.92 -17.00 -15.39
C ASN A 791 3.39 -17.46 -15.39
N PHE A 792 4.12 -17.18 -16.45
CA PHE A 792 5.53 -17.46 -16.62
C PHE A 792 6.30 -16.15 -16.75
N GLY A 793 7.51 -16.06 -16.18
CA GLY A 793 8.32 -14.87 -16.37
C GLY A 793 9.80 -15.09 -16.12
N LEU A 794 10.57 -14.10 -16.59
CA LEU A 794 12.01 -13.98 -16.43
C LEU A 794 12.34 -12.62 -15.81
N GLU A 795 13.20 -12.59 -14.81
CA GLU A 795 13.67 -11.36 -14.18
C GLU A 795 15.19 -11.31 -14.27
N LEU A 796 15.73 -10.19 -14.74
CA LEU A 796 17.15 -9.89 -14.80
C LEU A 796 17.43 -8.65 -13.96
N GLU A 797 18.52 -8.65 -13.22
CA GLU A 797 18.96 -7.54 -12.40
C GLU A 797 20.47 -7.41 -12.46
N ALA A 798 20.96 -6.19 -12.64
CA ALA A 798 22.37 -5.86 -12.61
C ALA A 798 22.59 -4.52 -11.92
N GLY A 799 23.26 -4.54 -10.77
CA GLY A 799 23.74 -3.37 -10.07
C GLY A 799 25.25 -3.42 -9.95
N HIS A 800 25.97 -2.36 -10.33
CA HIS A 800 27.41 -2.33 -10.24
C HIS A 800 27.95 -0.94 -9.90
N GLN A 801 28.91 -0.93 -8.98
CA GLN A 801 29.63 0.27 -8.61
C GLN A 801 30.94 0.37 -9.40
N PHE A 802 31.06 1.40 -10.23
CA PHE A 802 32.26 1.69 -11.01
C PHE A 802 33.15 2.70 -10.26
N GLY A 803 34.27 2.23 -9.78
CA GLY A 803 35.18 3.03 -8.97
C GLY A 803 34.50 3.53 -7.68
N THR A 804 34.83 4.76 -7.25
CA THR A 804 34.34 5.37 -6.01
C THR A 804 33.18 6.35 -6.22
N HIS A 805 32.79 6.64 -7.46
CA HIS A 805 31.91 7.75 -7.78
C HIS A 805 30.67 7.41 -8.58
N PHE A 806 30.63 6.26 -9.24
CA PHE A 806 29.52 5.89 -10.10
C PHE A 806 28.86 4.62 -9.64
N PHE A 807 27.53 4.60 -9.62
CA PHE A 807 26.73 3.40 -9.46
C PHE A 807 25.70 3.33 -10.59
N PHE A 808 25.54 2.14 -11.16
CA PHE A 808 24.56 1.85 -12.18
C PHE A 808 23.69 0.68 -11.73
N ASN A 809 22.39 0.78 -11.92
CA ASN A 809 21.45 -0.30 -11.66
C ASN A 809 20.45 -0.41 -12.79
N ALA A 810 20.21 -1.64 -13.25
CA ALA A 810 19.20 -1.95 -14.24
C ALA A 810 18.46 -3.24 -13.87
N ASN A 811 17.17 -3.27 -14.09
CA ASN A 811 16.40 -4.50 -14.02
C ASN A 811 15.41 -4.59 -15.18
N TYR A 812 15.16 -5.80 -15.62
CA TYR A 812 14.20 -6.12 -16.66
C TYR A 812 13.37 -7.33 -16.26
N THR A 813 12.08 -7.25 -16.48
CA THR A 813 11.16 -8.34 -16.23
C THR A 813 10.29 -8.58 -17.45
N PHE A 814 10.29 -9.83 -17.89
CA PHE A 814 9.38 -10.35 -18.92
C PHE A 814 8.34 -11.23 -18.24
N VAL A 815 7.07 -11.03 -18.56
CA VAL A 815 5.96 -11.84 -18.02
C VAL A 815 5.01 -12.20 -19.15
N ASP A 816 4.68 -13.48 -19.25
CA ASP A 816 3.67 -14.01 -20.15
C ASP A 816 2.62 -14.78 -19.35
N SER A 817 1.39 -14.31 -19.38
CA SER A 817 0.27 -14.98 -18.72
C SER A 817 -0.84 -15.34 -19.69
N LYS A 818 -1.63 -16.32 -19.29
CA LYS A 818 -2.81 -16.74 -20.01
C LYS A 818 -3.84 -17.19 -19.01
N ILE A 819 -5.05 -16.63 -19.11
CA ILE A 819 -6.24 -17.14 -18.44
C ILE A 819 -7.18 -17.76 -19.45
N THR A 820 -7.83 -18.88 -19.07
CA THR A 820 -8.87 -19.55 -19.82
C THR A 820 -10.19 -19.39 -19.08
N LEU A 821 -11.18 -18.82 -19.75
CA LEU A 821 -12.54 -18.62 -19.21
C LEU A 821 -13.36 -19.89 -19.34
N LEU A 822 -14.33 -20.08 -18.45
CA LEU A 822 -15.30 -21.15 -18.54
C LEU A 822 -16.28 -20.88 -19.71
N PRO A 823 -16.83 -21.93 -20.37
CA PRO A 823 -17.76 -21.75 -21.47
C PRO A 823 -18.98 -20.88 -21.14
N GLU A 824 -19.48 -20.97 -19.90
CA GLU A 824 -20.61 -20.16 -19.42
C GLU A 824 -20.26 -18.68 -19.27
N GLN A 825 -18.98 -18.33 -19.16
CA GLN A 825 -18.50 -16.94 -19.06
C GLN A 825 -18.42 -16.25 -20.43
N LEU A 826 -18.47 -17.04 -21.53
CA LEU A 826 -18.27 -16.53 -22.89
C LEU A 826 -19.49 -15.80 -23.48
N GLY A 827 -20.63 -15.77 -22.77
CA GLY A 827 -21.88 -15.23 -23.32
C GLY A 827 -21.79 -13.77 -23.81
N VAL A 828 -20.96 -12.94 -23.17
CA VAL A 828 -20.72 -11.55 -23.56
C VAL A 828 -19.23 -11.18 -23.61
N GLN A 829 -18.33 -12.07 -23.16
CA GLN A 829 -16.89 -11.83 -23.22
C GLN A 829 -16.38 -11.97 -24.65
N THR A 830 -15.55 -11.02 -25.09
CA THR A 830 -14.99 -11.07 -26.46
C THR A 830 -13.93 -12.17 -26.59
N SER A 831 -13.14 -12.42 -25.56
CA SER A 831 -12.01 -13.34 -25.61
C SER A 831 -12.18 -14.51 -24.64
N ALA A 832 -12.11 -15.75 -25.13
CA ALA A 832 -12.08 -16.98 -24.33
C ALA A 832 -10.76 -17.17 -23.58
N GLU A 833 -9.69 -16.66 -24.15
CA GLU A 833 -8.33 -16.71 -23.64
C GLU A 833 -7.68 -15.34 -23.81
N ARG A 834 -7.03 -14.85 -22.78
CA ARG A 834 -6.36 -13.56 -22.79
C ARG A 834 -5.23 -13.51 -21.75
N PRO A 835 -4.33 -12.52 -21.77
CA PRO A 835 -3.47 -12.20 -20.62
C PRO A 835 -4.29 -11.85 -19.38
N LEU A 836 -3.73 -12.02 -18.20
CA LEU A 836 -4.32 -11.51 -16.96
C LEU A 836 -4.46 -9.99 -17.01
N ALA A 837 -5.61 -9.47 -16.58
CA ALA A 837 -5.85 -8.03 -16.57
C ALA A 837 -4.82 -7.29 -15.67
N GLY A 838 -4.39 -6.11 -16.13
CA GLY A 838 -3.38 -5.30 -15.44
C GLY A 838 -1.93 -5.75 -15.62
N GLN A 839 -1.67 -6.88 -16.28
CA GLN A 839 -0.33 -7.37 -16.51
C GLN A 839 0.36 -6.68 -17.67
N SER A 840 1.52 -6.07 -17.41
CA SER A 840 2.45 -5.62 -18.46
C SER A 840 3.43 -6.74 -18.81
N LYS A 841 3.58 -6.98 -20.11
CA LYS A 841 4.50 -8.03 -20.60
C LYS A 841 5.97 -7.70 -20.36
N ASN A 842 6.32 -6.42 -20.39
CA ASN A 842 7.68 -5.93 -20.22
C ASN A 842 7.75 -4.82 -19.18
N LEU A 843 8.64 -4.97 -18.21
CA LEU A 843 8.94 -3.97 -17.20
C LEU A 843 10.43 -3.70 -17.21
N PHE A 844 10.83 -2.45 -17.13
CA PHE A 844 12.23 -2.08 -17.23
C PHE A 844 12.54 -0.86 -16.36
N ASN A 845 13.58 -0.95 -15.54
CA ASN A 845 14.10 0.15 -14.73
C ASN A 845 15.59 0.30 -14.98
N VAL A 846 16.05 1.54 -15.10
CA VAL A 846 17.46 1.89 -15.16
C VAL A 846 17.72 3.10 -14.30
N SER A 847 18.79 3.06 -13.52
CA SER A 847 19.27 4.23 -12.78
C SER A 847 20.78 4.35 -12.86
N GLY A 848 21.27 5.59 -12.94
CA GLY A 848 22.67 5.96 -12.85
C GLY A 848 22.85 7.00 -11.75
N GLU A 849 23.85 6.81 -10.91
CA GLU A 849 24.20 7.73 -9.82
C GLU A 849 25.68 8.14 -9.92
N TYR A 850 25.92 9.43 -9.81
CA TYR A 850 27.22 10.00 -9.59
C TYR A 850 27.28 10.64 -8.21
N PHE A 851 28.30 10.34 -7.42
CA PHE A 851 28.47 10.89 -6.08
C PHE A 851 29.91 11.25 -5.77
N VAL A 852 30.10 12.42 -5.17
CA VAL A 852 31.41 12.96 -4.76
C VAL A 852 31.25 13.97 -3.64
N SER A 853 32.01 13.82 -2.56
CA SER A 853 32.13 14.83 -1.50
C SER A 853 30.80 15.39 -0.99
N GLY A 854 29.80 14.53 -0.76
CA GLY A 854 28.48 14.92 -0.28
C GLY A 854 27.51 15.43 -1.35
N PHE A 855 27.95 15.56 -2.59
CA PHE A 855 27.09 15.77 -3.76
C PHE A 855 26.67 14.42 -4.37
N SER A 856 25.41 14.28 -4.74
CA SER A 856 24.97 13.20 -5.62
C SER A 856 24.02 13.70 -6.71
N ALA A 857 24.15 13.12 -7.88
CA ALA A 857 23.25 13.31 -9.01
C ALA A 857 22.78 11.94 -9.49
N ARG A 858 21.47 11.75 -9.58
CA ARG A 858 20.85 10.49 -9.96
C ARG A 858 19.88 10.70 -11.09
N VAL A 859 19.89 9.80 -12.06
CA VAL A 859 18.92 9.72 -13.17
C VAL A 859 18.22 8.39 -13.05
N LEU A 860 16.90 8.38 -13.11
CA LEU A 860 16.07 7.21 -13.00
C LEU A 860 15.11 7.15 -14.18
N PHE A 861 15.04 6.01 -14.82
CA PHE A 861 14.09 5.73 -15.90
C PHE A 861 13.31 4.47 -15.57
N ASN A 862 11.98 4.57 -15.59
CA ASN A 862 11.05 3.47 -15.38
C ASN A 862 10.19 3.31 -16.63
N TYR A 863 9.96 2.07 -17.07
CA TYR A 863 9.09 1.74 -18.18
C TYR A 863 8.23 0.52 -17.84
N PHE A 864 6.95 0.59 -18.17
CA PHE A 864 6.09 -0.57 -18.26
C PHE A 864 5.43 -0.63 -19.64
N GLY A 865 5.28 -1.85 -20.16
CA GLY A 865 4.62 -2.12 -21.43
C GLY A 865 3.10 -2.13 -21.33
N ASP A 866 2.45 -2.30 -22.48
CA ASP A 866 1.00 -2.36 -22.60
C ASP A 866 0.37 -3.39 -21.66
N ARG A 867 -0.84 -3.07 -21.16
CA ARG A 867 -1.61 -3.97 -20.30
C ARG A 867 -3.11 -3.79 -20.49
N ILE A 868 -3.88 -4.85 -20.26
CA ILE A 868 -5.34 -4.77 -20.27
C ILE A 868 -5.78 -3.94 -19.06
N SER A 869 -6.43 -2.81 -19.32
CA SER A 869 -7.05 -1.97 -18.28
C SER A 869 -8.47 -2.44 -17.96
N ASP A 870 -9.27 -2.78 -18.99
CA ASP A 870 -10.60 -3.37 -18.82
C ASP A 870 -10.89 -4.40 -19.91
N VAL A 871 -11.70 -5.40 -19.57
CA VAL A 871 -11.97 -6.53 -20.47
C VAL A 871 -13.06 -6.18 -21.49
N GLY A 872 -12.86 -6.64 -22.73
CA GLY A 872 -13.80 -6.49 -23.81
C GLY A 872 -15.09 -7.29 -23.63
N ALA A 873 -16.19 -6.79 -24.18
CA ALA A 873 -17.49 -7.46 -24.17
C ALA A 873 -18.29 -7.10 -25.42
N ASN A 874 -19.25 -7.98 -25.80
CA ASN A 874 -20.09 -7.79 -26.97
C ASN A 874 -19.27 -7.56 -28.26
N GLU A 875 -18.29 -8.45 -28.46
CA GLU A 875 -17.34 -8.40 -29.60
C GLU A 875 -16.34 -7.21 -29.56
N ALA A 876 -16.55 -6.20 -28.70
CA ALA A 876 -15.58 -5.13 -28.54
C ALA A 876 -14.29 -5.66 -27.91
N PRO A 877 -13.12 -5.28 -28.44
CA PRO A 877 -11.82 -5.73 -27.90
C PRO A 877 -11.55 -5.18 -26.51
N ASP A 878 -10.53 -5.75 -25.84
CA ASP A 878 -10.07 -5.25 -24.54
C ASP A 878 -9.56 -3.80 -24.65
N ILE A 879 -9.70 -3.04 -23.55
CA ILE A 879 -9.15 -1.70 -23.42
C ILE A 879 -7.72 -1.84 -22.92
N ILE A 880 -6.77 -1.32 -23.67
CA ILE A 880 -5.35 -1.42 -23.41
C ILE A 880 -4.81 -0.09 -22.88
N GLU A 881 -4.26 -0.08 -21.69
CA GLU A 881 -3.37 1.00 -21.23
C GLU A 881 -2.04 0.84 -21.96
N GLN A 882 -1.67 1.85 -22.74
CA GLN A 882 -0.45 1.85 -23.52
C GLN A 882 0.77 2.00 -22.61
N GLY A 883 1.82 1.29 -22.95
CA GLY A 883 3.09 1.34 -22.22
C GLY A 883 3.68 2.74 -22.20
N ARG A 884 4.27 3.12 -21.07
CA ARG A 884 4.91 4.44 -20.95
C ARG A 884 6.19 4.40 -20.14
N GLY A 885 7.07 5.36 -20.42
CA GLY A 885 8.31 5.58 -19.69
C GLY A 885 8.31 6.89 -18.92
N THR A 886 8.79 6.88 -17.69
CA THR A 886 8.98 8.07 -16.86
C THR A 886 10.46 8.31 -16.60
N LEU A 887 10.91 9.56 -16.69
CA LEU A 887 12.27 10.00 -16.44
C LEU A 887 12.29 10.94 -15.24
N ASP A 888 13.07 10.60 -14.22
CA ASP A 888 13.27 11.42 -13.04
C ASP A 888 14.75 11.76 -12.86
N MET A 889 15.03 12.91 -12.24
CA MET A 889 16.38 13.32 -11.84
C MET A 889 16.36 13.82 -10.40
N VAL A 890 17.37 13.41 -9.64
CA VAL A 890 17.54 13.84 -8.24
C VAL A 890 18.95 14.37 -8.04
N PHE A 891 19.04 15.57 -7.51
CA PHE A 891 20.31 16.19 -7.12
C PHE A 891 20.29 16.41 -5.61
N SER A 892 21.32 16.00 -4.91
CA SER A 892 21.43 16.27 -3.48
C SER A 892 22.82 16.76 -3.12
N GLN A 893 22.88 17.67 -2.15
CA GLN A 893 24.12 18.21 -1.60
C GLN A 893 24.04 18.25 -0.08
N ARG A 894 24.99 17.60 0.57
CA ARG A 894 25.15 17.66 2.04
C ARG A 894 26.22 18.68 2.41
N VAL A 895 25.86 19.62 3.27
CA VAL A 895 26.76 20.66 3.80
C VAL A 895 26.55 20.75 5.32
N ARG A 896 27.55 20.36 6.12
CA ARG A 896 27.54 20.51 7.60
C ARG A 896 26.22 20.02 8.27
N GLY A 897 25.74 18.83 7.91
CA GLY A 897 24.48 18.27 8.46
C GLY A 897 23.20 18.71 7.75
N LEU A 898 23.23 19.80 6.96
CA LEU A 898 22.13 20.19 6.09
C LEU A 898 22.21 19.39 4.78
N ASN A 899 21.11 18.75 4.41
CA ASN A 899 20.95 18.08 3.12
C ASN A 899 19.94 18.86 2.27
N ILE A 900 20.41 19.39 1.14
CA ILE A 900 19.56 20.09 0.16
C ILE A 900 19.32 19.15 -0.99
N ARG A 901 18.07 18.97 -1.39
CA ARG A 901 17.69 18.08 -2.49
C ARG A 901 16.75 18.78 -3.46
N LEU A 902 17.05 18.61 -4.75
CA LEU A 902 16.21 19.00 -5.87
C LEU A 902 15.77 17.72 -6.61
N ASN A 903 14.47 17.48 -6.67
CA ASN A 903 13.87 16.40 -7.46
C ASN A 903 13.17 16.99 -8.67
N LEU A 904 13.37 16.40 -9.82
CA LEU A 904 12.69 16.67 -11.06
C LEU A 904 12.00 15.37 -11.50
N GLU A 905 10.69 15.28 -11.33
CA GLU A 905 9.91 14.05 -11.53
C GLU A 905 9.09 14.16 -12.82
N ASN A 906 8.95 13.04 -13.49
CA ASN A 906 8.22 12.88 -14.74
C ASN A 906 8.65 13.89 -15.81
N LEU A 907 9.95 14.04 -16.04
CA LEU A 907 10.50 14.96 -17.05
C LEU A 907 10.04 14.63 -18.47
N SER A 908 9.73 13.35 -18.73
CA SER A 908 9.14 12.88 -19.99
C SER A 908 7.73 13.43 -20.23
N ASP A 909 7.02 13.86 -19.18
CA ASP A 909 5.62 14.30 -19.24
C ASP A 909 4.74 13.29 -19.97
N SER A 910 4.90 12.02 -19.62
CA SER A 910 4.32 10.91 -20.35
C SER A 910 2.82 10.91 -20.30
N GLU A 911 2.19 10.61 -21.44
CA GLU A 911 0.74 10.50 -21.58
C GLU A 911 0.24 9.20 -20.98
N TYR A 912 -0.91 9.26 -20.36
CA TYR A 912 -1.72 8.12 -19.97
C TYR A 912 -2.73 7.90 -21.10
N LEU A 913 -2.43 6.94 -21.98
CA LEU A 913 -3.21 6.63 -23.16
C LEU A 913 -3.84 5.24 -23.03
N PHE A 914 -5.16 5.18 -23.19
CA PHE A 914 -5.93 3.94 -23.19
C PHE A 914 -6.60 3.80 -24.53
N THR A 915 -6.40 2.68 -25.20
CA THR A 915 -6.93 2.43 -26.55
C THR A 915 -7.74 1.14 -26.59
N GLN A 916 -8.65 1.11 -27.54
CA GLN A 916 -9.38 -0.08 -27.94
C GLN A 916 -9.18 -0.25 -29.44
N THR A 917 -8.66 -1.39 -29.90
CA THR A 917 -8.26 -1.60 -31.28
C THR A 917 -9.08 -2.68 -31.93
N LEU A 918 -9.87 -2.37 -32.97
CA LEU A 918 -10.57 -3.34 -33.81
C LEU A 918 -9.97 -3.32 -35.22
N THR A 919 -10.34 -2.34 -36.03
CA THR A 919 -9.74 -2.07 -37.34
C THR A 919 -8.85 -0.83 -37.30
N THR A 920 -9.16 0.08 -36.42
CA THR A 920 -8.40 1.30 -36.08
C THR A 920 -8.34 1.48 -34.58
N ASP A 921 -7.36 2.22 -34.09
CA ASP A 921 -7.24 2.56 -32.68
C ASP A 921 -8.28 3.61 -32.29
N ALA A 922 -9.05 3.31 -31.25
CA ALA A 922 -10.01 4.20 -30.62
C ALA A 922 -9.47 4.63 -29.24
N THR A 923 -9.29 5.92 -29.03
CA THR A 923 -8.81 6.48 -27.77
C THR A 923 -9.93 6.49 -26.75
N GLN A 924 -9.81 5.62 -25.73
CA GLN A 924 -10.74 5.51 -24.61
C GLN A 924 -10.48 6.60 -23.56
N ARG A 925 -9.21 6.82 -23.23
CA ARG A 925 -8.79 7.84 -22.27
C ARG A 925 -7.43 8.41 -22.66
N LEU A 926 -7.31 9.73 -22.49
CA LEU A 926 -6.04 10.43 -22.69
C LEU A 926 -5.91 11.55 -21.65
N PHE A 927 -4.84 11.54 -20.87
CA PHE A 927 -4.50 12.60 -19.92
C PHE A 927 -3.03 12.64 -19.57
N LYS A 928 -2.59 13.70 -18.88
CA LYS A 928 -1.24 13.87 -18.33
C LYS A 928 -1.29 14.23 -16.85
N LEU A 929 -0.33 13.74 -16.09
CA LEU A 929 -0.15 14.14 -14.69
C LEU A 929 0.79 15.35 -14.52
N GLY A 930 1.55 15.68 -15.58
CA GLY A 930 2.51 16.78 -15.58
C GLY A 930 3.84 16.44 -14.91
N ARG A 931 4.71 17.46 -14.85
CA ARG A 931 6.03 17.40 -14.22
C ARG A 931 5.97 17.98 -12.82
N THR A 932 6.80 17.41 -11.92
CA THR A 932 6.97 17.95 -10.57
C THR A 932 8.39 18.41 -10.34
N VAL A 933 8.55 19.58 -9.76
CA VAL A 933 9.84 20.12 -9.28
C VAL A 933 9.74 20.27 -7.77
N SER A 934 10.58 19.54 -7.03
CA SER A 934 10.57 19.54 -5.56
C SER A 934 11.91 20.04 -5.02
N LEU A 935 11.88 20.97 -4.06
CA LEU A 935 13.05 21.42 -3.32
C LEU A 935 12.86 21.08 -1.85
N SER A 936 13.78 20.31 -1.27
CA SER A 936 13.69 19.92 0.12
C SER A 936 15.00 20.17 0.89
N PHE A 937 14.83 20.42 2.18
CA PHE A 937 15.90 20.68 3.15
C PHE A 937 15.74 19.69 4.30
N GLY A 938 16.78 18.92 4.57
CA GLY A 938 16.84 18.00 5.69
C GLY A 938 18.00 18.36 6.61
N TYR A 939 17.78 18.32 7.91
CA TYR A 939 18.83 18.57 8.90
C TYR A 939 18.89 17.46 9.93
N ASN A 940 20.06 16.84 10.05
CA ASN A 940 20.36 15.86 11.07
C ASN A 940 21.22 16.52 12.14
N VAL A 941 20.74 16.48 13.39
CA VAL A 941 21.40 17.15 14.52
C VAL A 941 22.56 16.32 15.09
N PHE A 942 22.56 14.98 14.97
CA PHE A 942 23.53 14.07 15.56
C PHE A 942 24.32 13.26 14.53
#